data_88ac6fee64420f56634a41d49f94cede
#
_entry.id   88ac6fee64420f56634a41d49f94cede
#
_cell.length_a   1.000
_cell.length_b   1.000
_cell.length_c   1.000
_cell.angle_alpha   90.00
_cell.angle_beta   90.00
_cell.angle_gamma   90.00
#
_symmetry.space_group_name_H-M   'P 1'
#
loop_
_entity.id
_entity.type
_entity.pdbx_description
1 polymer ?
#
loop_
_entity_poly.entity_id
_entity_poly.type
_entity_poly.pdbx_seq_one_letter_code
_entity_poly.pdbx_strand_id
1 'polypeptide(L)'
;MKLNDGRSGLSAVLAAAVGAFFAGPVASASSGPYTPFEPIDPQNWVNPDNMTWDDWVKPPGTDWSNPARKGSNRNFNIALVVVDYPDRNFTISQPAHSTIFSNPQPAAADVAREKVPTFYRDLLNTPNDLNQGHTLHEYWMEDSAGRFGVDLTAFGAYQLPANGYQYGVSDDMNPGACPTGETCNLNIRTDALSAWRNDVGNDTADAFELVFILSAGQDESSTWQEFGEMKFDGPEDVPDEFGPPKTGNTSLPNWARTRYVPWTSWAAASTLWPNAGGGSSTQGESSGMAVYAHELSHLLDIGDNYNNPYGTPLRRAYTGIWSMMSRGSFNGPGGPHTRWQIPALQGSSMGSLHTLRDKYQLGLIERPDILWLSREALATSGIAVADLTARSVDPGDGLMGIRIIMDSDRSPACDIQTEPLCDGGSWDNYDIEVVDRMGSDSFTPDSGVLISKSKNEDNQPFQWVIDAHPEDIELVDFHRPNGSIAMITMGDYRQLADALFHAGTNSGSEFEFIDEANDLHFYIIDRHRNDDGVLSYTVAVRSIGGEGGASVHDVSLEEGQVTALEQNTATTQGVSCSFQLSNSGAYVAVDPNDAQHPEDVSAFLASDVYRLSAEVEGAGWRVEVPNALVTAKFGEVKTAFVSVGASADAADAAVVTLKATSESDPSVAATAQCKVSKA
;
A
#
# COMPACT_ATOMS: atom_id res chain seq x y z
N MET A 1 65.66 28.84 1.12
CA MET A 1 65.74 29.74 2.27
C MET A 1 64.45 29.51 3.09
N LYS A 2 64.54 28.67 4.07
CA LYS A 2 64.19 28.77 5.51
C LYS A 2 63.18 29.90 5.81
N LEU A 3 62.07 29.72 6.47
CA LEU A 3 61.70 29.22 7.81
C LEU A 3 60.15 29.10 7.88
N ASN A 4 59.56 28.04 8.36
CA ASN A 4 59.06 27.71 9.72
C ASN A 4 58.25 28.79 10.44
N ASP A 5 57.01 28.44 10.79
CA ASP A 5 56.35 28.21 12.07
C ASP A 5 54.82 28.36 11.89
N GLY A 6 53.91 27.43 12.12
CA GLY A 6 53.66 26.78 13.37
C GLY A 6 52.56 27.48 14.16
N ARG A 7 51.30 27.03 14.04
CA ARG A 7 50.33 27.08 15.15
C ARG A 7 49.14 26.12 14.93
N SER A 8 49.06 25.24 15.85
CA SER A 8 47.97 24.34 16.17
C SER A 8 46.63 25.04 16.30
N GLY A 9 45.60 24.52 15.58
CA GLY A 9 44.21 24.81 15.82
C GLY A 9 43.46 23.50 16.06
N LEU A 10 42.97 23.30 17.27
CA LEU A 10 42.13 22.19 17.68
C LEU A 10 40.89 22.10 16.77
N SER A 11 40.78 21.04 16.01
CA SER A 11 39.54 20.61 15.42
C SER A 11 38.77 19.79 16.46
N ALA A 12 37.70 20.34 16.98
CA ALA A 12 36.73 19.60 17.76
C ALA A 12 36.01 18.65 16.82
N VAL A 13 36.27 17.36 16.99
CA VAL A 13 35.50 16.29 16.38
C VAL A 13 34.21 16.19 17.17
N LEU A 14 33.10 16.68 16.60
CA LEU A 14 31.77 16.33 17.06
C LEU A 14 31.54 14.88 16.62
N ALA A 15 31.67 13.96 17.56
CA ALA A 15 31.16 12.60 17.40
C ALA A 15 29.63 12.66 17.48
N ALA A 16 28.96 12.64 16.32
CA ALA A 16 27.55 12.29 16.26
C ALA A 16 27.43 10.82 16.67
N ALA A 17 26.84 10.57 17.81
CA ALA A 17 26.44 9.23 18.21
C ALA A 17 25.24 8.86 17.30
N VAL A 18 25.52 8.11 16.24
CA VAL A 18 24.51 7.36 15.49
C VAL A 18 24.07 6.25 16.44
N GLY A 19 22.89 6.42 17.05
CA GLY A 19 22.23 5.35 17.76
C GLY A 19 21.81 4.29 16.73
N ALA A 20 22.58 3.22 16.63
CA ALA A 20 22.13 2.01 15.97
C ALA A 20 20.95 1.46 16.78
N PHE A 21 19.75 1.69 16.34
CA PHE A 21 18.61 0.87 16.74
C PHE A 21 18.84 -0.51 16.12
N PHE A 22 19.38 -1.41 16.90
CA PHE A 22 19.31 -2.83 16.62
C PHE A 22 17.81 -3.18 16.68
N ALA A 23 17.22 -3.54 15.57
CA ALA A 23 15.98 -4.30 15.55
C ALA A 23 16.30 -5.59 16.32
N GLY A 24 15.85 -5.65 17.57
CA GLY A 24 15.90 -6.89 18.36
C GLY A 24 15.02 -7.93 17.66
N PRO A 25 15.27 -9.22 17.89
CA PRO A 25 14.44 -10.28 17.37
C PRO A 25 12.99 -9.98 17.77
N VAL A 26 12.09 -9.91 16.76
CA VAL A 26 10.66 -9.76 16.97
C VAL A 26 10.23 -10.96 17.81
N ALA A 27 9.93 -10.75 19.07
CA ALA A 27 9.44 -11.80 19.94
C ALA A 27 8.09 -12.27 19.36
N SER A 28 7.99 -13.56 19.13
CA SER A 28 6.72 -14.24 18.85
C SER A 28 5.70 -13.81 19.91
N ALA A 29 4.61 -13.16 19.49
CA ALA A 29 3.54 -12.81 20.39
C ALA A 29 2.81 -14.08 20.80
N SER A 30 3.32 -14.73 21.85
CA SER A 30 2.54 -15.67 22.62
C SER A 30 1.41 -14.90 23.29
N SER A 31 0.25 -15.51 23.49
CA SER A 31 -0.88 -15.02 24.30
C SER A 31 -0.49 -14.87 25.78
N GLY A 32 0.55 -14.09 26.07
CA GLY A 32 1.04 -13.74 27.38
C GLY A 32 0.48 -12.39 27.84
N PRO A 33 0.65 -12.04 29.12
CA PRO A 33 0.21 -10.74 29.61
C PRO A 33 0.91 -9.62 28.84
N TYR A 34 0.12 -8.68 28.32
CA TYR A 34 0.64 -7.47 27.69
C TYR A 34 1.45 -6.65 28.68
N THR A 35 2.44 -5.92 28.19
CA THR A 35 3.15 -4.94 29.02
C THR A 35 2.13 -3.90 29.53
N PRO A 36 2.02 -3.64 30.84
CA PRO A 36 1.05 -2.71 31.35
C PRO A 36 1.20 -1.32 30.75
N PHE A 37 0.07 -0.75 30.28
CA PHE A 37 -0.04 0.58 29.69
C PHE A 37 0.70 0.78 28.36
N GLU A 38 1.17 -0.27 27.71
CA GLU A 38 1.67 -0.21 26.35
C GLU A 38 0.58 -0.71 25.39
N PRO A 39 0.39 -0.06 24.24
CA PRO A 39 -0.54 -0.55 23.22
C PRO A 39 -0.08 -1.90 22.69
N ILE A 40 -1.03 -2.79 22.43
CA ILE A 40 -0.73 -4.14 21.92
C ILE A 40 -0.33 -4.15 20.45
N ASP A 41 -0.79 -3.14 19.72
CA ASP A 41 -0.57 -2.97 18.29
C ASP A 41 -0.35 -1.48 17.96
N PRO A 42 0.79 -0.90 18.35
CA PRO A 42 1.03 0.52 18.11
C PRO A 42 1.14 0.81 16.62
N GLN A 43 0.38 1.80 16.15
CA GLN A 43 0.55 2.36 14.83
C GLN A 43 1.93 3.01 14.72
N ASN A 44 2.63 2.71 13.64
CA ASN A 44 3.95 3.26 13.36
C ASN A 44 4.09 3.52 11.86
N TRP A 45 3.29 4.46 11.35
CA TRP A 45 3.41 4.83 9.96
C TRP A 45 4.69 5.63 9.70
N VAL A 46 5.31 5.39 8.54
CA VAL A 46 6.55 6.01 8.11
C VAL A 46 6.32 6.65 6.75
N ASN A 47 6.83 7.89 6.57
CA ASN A 47 6.83 8.50 5.25
C ASN A 47 7.75 7.69 4.31
N PRO A 48 7.23 7.17 3.17
CA PRO A 48 8.04 6.42 2.21
C PRO A 48 9.27 7.17 1.68
N ASP A 49 9.27 8.51 1.69
CA ASP A 49 10.43 9.33 1.32
C ASP A 49 11.65 9.08 2.22
N ASN A 50 11.44 8.60 3.44
CA ASN A 50 12.50 8.29 4.41
C ASN A 50 12.95 6.81 4.37
N MET A 51 12.29 5.96 3.57
CA MET A 51 12.64 4.55 3.46
C MET A 51 13.82 4.32 2.52
N THR A 52 14.58 3.29 2.80
CA THR A 52 15.75 2.84 2.04
C THR A 52 15.64 1.35 1.72
N TRP A 53 16.55 0.81 0.91
CA TRP A 53 16.59 -0.63 0.65
C TRP A 53 16.81 -1.49 1.90
N ASP A 54 17.28 -0.91 3.01
CA ASP A 54 17.44 -1.60 4.29
C ASP A 54 16.07 -1.90 4.97
N ASP A 55 14.99 -1.25 4.52
CA ASP A 55 13.63 -1.47 5.01
C ASP A 55 12.92 -2.64 4.32
N TRP A 56 13.52 -3.22 3.27
CA TRP A 56 12.95 -4.38 2.61
C TRP A 56 12.99 -5.64 3.48
N VAL A 57 11.85 -6.32 3.61
CA VAL A 57 11.69 -7.54 4.42
C VAL A 57 11.30 -8.71 3.53
N LYS A 58 12.09 -9.77 3.54
CA LYS A 58 11.83 -10.96 2.73
C LYS A 58 10.62 -11.75 3.26
N PRO A 59 9.63 -12.11 2.40
CA PRO A 59 8.59 -13.06 2.76
C PRO A 59 9.21 -14.44 3.11
N PRO A 60 8.79 -15.07 4.23
CA PRO A 60 9.37 -16.34 4.67
C PRO A 60 9.06 -17.48 3.71
N GLY A 61 9.99 -18.41 3.61
CA GLY A 61 9.83 -19.64 2.79
C GLY A 61 9.85 -19.42 1.28
N THR A 62 10.06 -18.19 0.80
CA THR A 62 10.00 -17.85 -0.62
C THR A 62 11.38 -17.74 -1.27
N ASP A 63 11.39 -17.96 -2.59
CA ASP A 63 12.54 -17.79 -3.50
C ASP A 63 11.99 -17.33 -4.87
N TRP A 64 11.16 -16.28 -4.85
CA TRP A 64 10.42 -15.81 -6.02
C TRP A 64 11.31 -15.08 -7.03
N SER A 65 12.41 -14.48 -6.61
CA SER A 65 13.41 -13.86 -7.49
C SER A 65 14.19 -14.88 -8.34
N ASN A 66 14.09 -16.18 -8.04
CA ASN A 66 14.77 -17.22 -8.79
C ASN A 66 14.13 -17.43 -10.18
N PRO A 67 14.77 -17.03 -11.29
CA PRO A 67 14.17 -17.10 -12.63
C PRO A 67 13.97 -18.54 -13.15
N ALA A 68 14.53 -19.54 -12.47
CA ALA A 68 14.30 -20.94 -12.81
C ALA A 68 12.94 -21.45 -12.30
N ARG A 69 12.34 -20.80 -11.32
CA ARG A 69 10.96 -21.06 -10.90
C ARG A 69 10.02 -20.48 -11.95
N LYS A 70 8.99 -21.22 -12.28
CA LYS A 70 7.94 -20.78 -13.22
C LYS A 70 6.61 -20.72 -12.50
N GLY A 71 5.78 -19.79 -12.94
CA GLY A 71 4.41 -19.72 -12.44
C GLY A 71 3.67 -21.04 -12.69
N SER A 72 2.98 -21.54 -11.67
CA SER A 72 2.29 -22.83 -11.75
C SER A 72 1.10 -22.82 -12.73
N ASN A 73 0.47 -21.67 -12.94
CA ASN A 73 -0.65 -21.48 -13.85
C ASN A 73 -0.23 -20.85 -15.18
N ARG A 74 0.62 -19.83 -15.13
CA ARG A 74 1.00 -19.06 -16.31
C ARG A 74 2.39 -18.47 -16.15
N ASN A 75 3.10 -18.41 -17.26
CA ASN A 75 4.34 -17.68 -17.34
C ASN A 75 4.24 -16.78 -18.58
N PHE A 76 4.11 -15.47 -18.35
CA PHE A 76 3.95 -14.50 -19.43
C PHE A 76 5.21 -14.45 -20.29
N ASN A 77 5.07 -14.68 -21.59
CA ASN A 77 6.16 -14.54 -22.56
C ASN A 77 6.09 -13.18 -23.22
N ILE A 78 6.91 -12.23 -22.75
CA ILE A 78 6.81 -10.81 -23.11
C ILE A 78 8.02 -10.37 -23.95
N ALA A 79 7.77 -9.65 -25.05
CA ALA A 79 8.79 -8.96 -25.81
C ALA A 79 9.00 -7.55 -25.27
N LEU A 80 10.24 -7.16 -24.96
CA LEU A 80 10.63 -5.79 -24.66
C LEU A 80 11.22 -5.14 -25.92
N VAL A 81 10.46 -4.29 -26.57
CA VAL A 81 10.83 -3.57 -27.79
C VAL A 81 11.33 -2.17 -27.45
N VAL A 82 12.60 -1.90 -27.69
CA VAL A 82 13.29 -0.68 -27.23
C VAL A 82 13.48 0.27 -28.40
N VAL A 83 13.01 1.53 -28.26
CA VAL A 83 12.98 2.53 -29.34
C VAL A 83 13.57 3.87 -28.92
N ASP A 84 14.26 4.53 -29.88
CA ASP A 84 14.73 5.91 -29.78
C ASP A 84 14.30 6.74 -31.00
N TYR A 85 14.66 8.02 -31.05
CA TYR A 85 14.17 8.98 -32.03
C TYR A 85 15.33 9.75 -32.68
N PRO A 86 15.12 10.37 -33.86
CA PRO A 86 16.14 11.22 -34.49
C PRO A 86 16.59 12.39 -33.62
N ASP A 87 15.69 12.94 -32.81
CA ASP A 87 15.96 14.08 -31.91
C ASP A 87 16.25 13.68 -30.47
N ARG A 88 16.11 12.40 -30.09
CA ARG A 88 16.28 11.95 -28.72
C ARG A 88 16.94 10.57 -28.64
N ASN A 89 18.15 10.54 -28.14
CA ASN A 89 18.86 9.29 -27.79
C ASN A 89 18.40 8.78 -26.42
N PHE A 90 18.69 7.52 -26.13
CA PHE A 90 18.49 6.99 -24.77
C PHE A 90 19.26 7.82 -23.75
N THR A 91 18.60 8.11 -22.64
CA THR A 91 19.20 8.88 -21.55
C THR A 91 20.38 8.14 -20.94
N ILE A 92 20.27 6.82 -20.73
CA ILE A 92 21.38 6.01 -20.19
C ILE A 92 22.60 5.92 -21.12
N SER A 93 22.46 6.30 -22.39
CA SER A 93 23.61 6.38 -23.31
C SER A 93 24.40 7.69 -23.20
N GLN A 94 23.96 8.61 -22.35
CA GLN A 94 24.58 9.92 -22.12
C GLN A 94 25.46 9.90 -20.87
N PRO A 95 26.36 10.90 -20.70
CA PRO A 95 27.13 11.04 -19.48
C PRO A 95 26.25 11.22 -18.24
N ALA A 96 26.72 10.73 -17.10
CA ALA A 96 26.01 10.87 -15.84
C ALA A 96 25.64 12.32 -15.54
N HIS A 97 24.42 12.53 -15.01
CA HIS A 97 23.90 13.84 -14.60
C HIS A 97 23.84 14.92 -15.70
N SER A 98 23.84 14.52 -16.99
CA SER A 98 23.88 15.45 -18.12
C SER A 98 22.54 16.12 -18.45
N THR A 99 21.41 15.61 -17.92
CA THR A 99 20.09 16.22 -18.13
C THR A 99 19.67 17.15 -17.00
N ILE A 100 18.63 17.97 -17.21
CA ILE A 100 18.07 18.86 -16.17
C ILE A 100 17.56 18.08 -14.95
N PHE A 101 17.10 16.84 -15.15
CA PHE A 101 16.67 15.94 -14.10
C PHE A 101 17.83 15.25 -13.39
N SER A 102 19.08 15.66 -13.70
CA SER A 102 20.30 15.03 -13.18
C SER A 102 20.40 13.53 -13.56
N ASN A 103 19.94 13.18 -14.74
CA ASN A 103 20.01 11.83 -15.32
C ASN A 103 21.09 11.76 -16.40
N PRO A 104 21.54 10.53 -16.78
CA PRO A 104 21.30 9.27 -16.09
C PRO A 104 22.02 9.18 -14.75
N GLN A 105 21.58 8.25 -13.90
CA GLN A 105 22.28 7.95 -12.66
C GLN A 105 23.67 7.35 -12.95
N PRO A 106 24.72 7.64 -12.14
CA PRO A 106 26.11 7.21 -12.45
C PRO A 106 26.28 5.70 -12.63
N ALA A 107 25.45 4.90 -11.93
CA ALA A 107 25.50 3.45 -12.02
C ALA A 107 25.05 2.91 -13.40
N ALA A 108 24.45 3.75 -14.25
CA ALA A 108 23.87 3.35 -15.54
C ALA A 108 24.06 4.46 -16.60
N ALA A 109 25.22 5.08 -16.64
CA ALA A 109 25.59 6.10 -17.63
C ALA A 109 26.50 5.51 -18.73
N ASP A 110 26.60 6.23 -19.85
CA ASP A 110 27.48 5.88 -20.99
C ASP A 110 27.24 4.46 -21.55
N VAL A 111 26.00 3.95 -21.43
CA VAL A 111 25.63 2.63 -21.99
C VAL A 111 25.58 2.73 -23.51
N ALA A 112 26.34 1.90 -24.21
CA ALA A 112 26.34 1.87 -25.66
C ALA A 112 24.94 1.52 -26.19
N ARG A 113 24.46 2.22 -27.25
CA ARG A 113 23.08 2.12 -27.77
C ARG A 113 22.65 0.66 -28.03
N GLU A 114 23.55 -0.15 -28.58
CA GLU A 114 23.26 -1.57 -28.89
C GLU A 114 23.16 -2.43 -27.63
N LYS A 115 23.54 -1.92 -26.45
CA LYS A 115 23.41 -2.62 -25.15
C LYS A 115 22.16 -2.22 -24.39
N VAL A 116 21.51 -1.13 -24.76
CA VAL A 116 20.33 -0.62 -24.07
C VAL A 116 19.21 -1.66 -23.93
N PRO A 117 18.84 -2.44 -24.97
CA PRO A 117 17.80 -3.46 -24.83
C PRO A 117 18.13 -4.52 -23.77
N THR A 118 19.37 -5.03 -23.78
CA THR A 118 19.81 -6.01 -22.78
C THR A 118 19.88 -5.39 -21.39
N PHE A 119 20.34 -4.15 -21.27
CA PHE A 119 20.39 -3.44 -20.00
C PHE A 119 19.01 -3.37 -19.33
N TYR A 120 17.98 -2.91 -20.06
CA TYR A 120 16.64 -2.79 -19.48
C TYR A 120 15.97 -4.14 -19.24
N ARG A 121 16.18 -5.14 -20.09
CA ARG A 121 15.74 -6.51 -19.78
C ARG A 121 16.32 -6.98 -18.45
N ASP A 122 17.62 -6.78 -18.25
CA ASP A 122 18.32 -7.26 -17.05
C ASP A 122 17.90 -6.46 -15.82
N LEU A 123 17.76 -5.15 -15.95
CA LEU A 123 17.25 -4.29 -14.87
C LEU A 123 15.84 -4.72 -14.42
N LEU A 124 14.96 -5.06 -15.36
CA LEU A 124 13.57 -5.38 -15.06
C LEU A 124 13.37 -6.84 -14.64
N ASN A 125 14.15 -7.79 -15.18
CA ASN A 125 13.79 -9.20 -15.01
C ASN A 125 14.98 -10.18 -14.83
N THR A 126 16.15 -9.67 -14.47
CA THR A 126 17.30 -10.51 -14.08
C THR A 126 17.85 -10.00 -12.75
N PRO A 127 17.88 -10.79 -11.67
CA PRO A 127 18.42 -10.34 -10.39
C PRO A 127 19.87 -9.85 -10.53
N ASN A 128 20.13 -8.60 -10.10
CA ASN A 128 21.46 -7.97 -10.15
C ASN A 128 21.58 -6.84 -9.12
N ASP A 129 22.77 -6.23 -9.01
CA ASP A 129 23.05 -5.18 -8.01
C ASP A 129 22.23 -3.90 -8.24
N LEU A 130 21.85 -3.57 -9.50
CA LEU A 130 21.09 -2.36 -9.79
C LEU A 130 19.64 -2.45 -9.31
N ASN A 131 19.03 -3.63 -9.44
CA ASN A 131 17.66 -3.87 -8.99
C ASN A 131 17.60 -4.53 -7.60
N GLN A 132 18.72 -4.56 -6.87
CA GLN A 132 18.83 -5.17 -5.53
C GLN A 132 18.34 -6.63 -5.47
N GLY A 133 18.38 -7.32 -6.62
CA GLY A 133 17.88 -8.68 -6.77
C GLY A 133 16.39 -8.79 -7.06
N HIS A 134 15.64 -7.67 -7.12
CA HIS A 134 14.19 -7.66 -7.33
C HIS A 134 13.81 -7.50 -8.79
N THR A 135 12.78 -8.25 -9.21
CA THR A 135 12.41 -8.35 -10.62
C THR A 135 10.90 -8.36 -10.83
N LEU A 136 10.49 -8.07 -12.07
CA LEU A 136 9.09 -8.20 -12.49
C LEU A 136 8.57 -9.65 -12.33
N HIS A 137 9.42 -10.62 -12.58
CA HIS A 137 9.11 -12.03 -12.32
C HIS A 137 8.83 -12.28 -10.84
N GLU A 138 9.70 -11.78 -9.93
CA GLU A 138 9.52 -11.88 -8.49
C GLU A 138 8.20 -11.28 -8.04
N TYR A 139 7.89 -10.05 -8.51
CA TYR A 139 6.64 -9.35 -8.18
C TYR A 139 5.40 -10.21 -8.48
N TRP A 140 5.30 -10.74 -9.72
CA TRP A 140 4.15 -11.55 -10.13
C TRP A 140 4.07 -12.89 -9.41
N MET A 141 5.23 -13.51 -9.14
CA MET A 141 5.30 -14.75 -8.35
C MET A 141 4.85 -14.52 -6.91
N GLU A 142 5.27 -13.42 -6.29
CA GLU A 142 4.85 -13.03 -4.93
C GLU A 142 3.36 -12.73 -4.87
N ASP A 143 2.88 -11.85 -5.75
CA ASP A 143 1.51 -11.36 -5.75
C ASP A 143 0.46 -12.44 -6.02
N SER A 144 0.89 -13.53 -6.66
CA SER A 144 0.07 -14.69 -7.00
C SER A 144 0.40 -15.95 -6.21
N ALA A 145 1.18 -15.86 -5.13
CA ALA A 145 1.63 -17.04 -4.38
C ALA A 145 2.25 -18.14 -5.29
N GLY A 146 3.09 -17.73 -6.26
CA GLY A 146 3.80 -18.62 -7.17
C GLY A 146 2.99 -19.11 -8.39
N ARG A 147 1.87 -18.49 -8.69
CA ARG A 147 0.99 -18.92 -9.80
C ARG A 147 1.34 -18.27 -11.14
N PHE A 148 1.81 -17.02 -11.13
CA PHE A 148 2.15 -16.26 -12.33
C PHE A 148 3.60 -15.80 -12.30
N GLY A 149 4.32 -16.03 -13.39
CA GLY A 149 5.69 -15.59 -13.60
C GLY A 149 5.84 -14.80 -14.89
N VAL A 150 7.03 -14.24 -15.14
CA VAL A 150 7.33 -13.44 -16.32
C VAL A 150 8.65 -13.88 -16.94
N ASP A 151 8.61 -14.11 -18.26
CA ASP A 151 9.79 -14.23 -19.12
C ASP A 151 9.87 -12.99 -20.01
N LEU A 152 11.01 -12.29 -20.01
CA LEU A 152 11.21 -11.05 -20.77
C LEU A 152 12.35 -11.21 -21.77
N THR A 153 12.08 -10.97 -23.06
CA THR A 153 13.07 -10.99 -24.15
C THR A 153 13.18 -9.62 -24.81
N ALA A 154 14.39 -9.06 -24.85
CA ALA A 154 14.62 -7.73 -25.41
C ALA A 154 14.96 -7.72 -26.90
N PHE A 155 14.46 -6.71 -27.62
CA PHE A 155 14.67 -6.45 -29.03
C PHE A 155 14.97 -4.97 -29.28
N GLY A 156 15.74 -4.70 -30.30
CA GLY A 156 16.12 -3.35 -30.72
C GLY A 156 17.62 -3.08 -30.43
N ALA A 157 18.04 -1.86 -30.31
CA ALA A 157 17.27 -0.61 -30.27
C ALA A 157 16.85 -0.18 -31.70
N TYR A 158 15.58 0.18 -31.89
CA TYR A 158 15.08 0.66 -33.18
C TYR A 158 14.91 2.17 -33.14
N GLN A 159 15.42 2.88 -34.16
CA GLN A 159 15.15 4.31 -34.30
C GLN A 159 13.83 4.51 -35.07
N LEU A 160 12.90 5.21 -34.45
CA LEU A 160 11.61 5.53 -35.09
C LEU A 160 11.76 6.61 -36.15
N PRO A 161 10.84 6.67 -37.12
CA PRO A 161 10.99 7.57 -38.28
C PRO A 161 10.76 9.05 -37.97
N ALA A 162 10.03 9.39 -36.89
CA ALA A 162 9.69 10.75 -36.51
C ALA A 162 10.35 11.14 -35.19
N ASN A 163 10.34 12.43 -34.88
CA ASN A 163 10.87 12.97 -33.64
C ASN A 163 10.02 12.54 -32.43
N GLY A 164 10.64 12.42 -31.26
CA GLY A 164 9.97 11.96 -30.05
C GLY A 164 8.74 12.78 -29.67
N TYR A 165 8.81 14.11 -29.74
CA TYR A 165 7.69 14.99 -29.43
C TYR A 165 6.48 14.78 -30.34
N GLN A 166 6.66 14.31 -31.56
CA GLN A 166 5.55 14.06 -32.52
C GLN A 166 4.68 12.87 -32.12
N TYR A 167 5.19 11.96 -31.28
CA TYR A 167 4.45 10.85 -30.68
C TYR A 167 3.76 11.24 -29.37
N GLY A 168 4.31 12.21 -28.64
CA GLY A 168 3.81 12.63 -27.34
C GLY A 168 2.75 13.75 -27.36
N VAL A 169 2.71 14.55 -28.42
CA VAL A 169 1.78 15.68 -28.55
C VAL A 169 0.53 15.24 -29.31
N SER A 170 -0.52 14.86 -28.60
CA SER A 170 -1.78 14.43 -29.17
C SER A 170 -2.90 15.42 -28.91
N ASP A 171 -3.93 15.42 -29.77
CA ASP A 171 -5.10 16.27 -29.60
C ASP A 171 -5.94 15.90 -28.37
N ASP A 172 -5.90 14.64 -27.95
CA ASP A 172 -6.59 14.17 -26.74
C ASP A 172 -5.90 14.69 -25.46
N MET A 173 -4.57 14.73 -25.44
CA MET A 173 -3.79 15.18 -24.30
C MET A 173 -3.53 16.69 -24.29
N ASN A 174 -3.21 17.27 -25.45
CA ASN A 174 -2.88 18.69 -25.62
C ASN A 174 -3.49 19.25 -26.91
N PRO A 175 -4.80 19.52 -26.96
CA PRO A 175 -5.49 20.00 -28.15
C PRO A 175 -4.82 21.25 -28.76
N GLY A 176 -4.47 21.17 -30.02
CA GLY A 176 -3.83 22.28 -30.76
C GLY A 176 -2.38 22.57 -30.34
N ALA A 177 -1.73 21.67 -29.59
CA ALA A 177 -0.38 21.88 -29.09
C ALA A 177 0.73 21.50 -30.09
N CYS A 178 0.42 20.87 -31.23
CA CYS A 178 1.40 20.52 -32.23
C CYS A 178 2.13 21.76 -32.78
N PRO A 179 3.47 21.78 -32.88
CA PRO A 179 4.21 22.90 -33.44
C PRO A 179 3.74 23.24 -34.86
N THR A 180 3.69 24.53 -35.18
CA THR A 180 3.22 25.00 -36.48
C THR A 180 4.04 24.42 -37.62
N GLY A 181 3.35 23.71 -38.55
CA GLY A 181 3.98 23.08 -39.71
C GLY A 181 4.44 21.63 -39.49
N GLU A 182 4.28 21.10 -38.29
CA GLU A 182 4.62 19.72 -37.96
C GLU A 182 3.38 18.80 -38.01
N THR A 183 3.65 17.50 -38.08
CA THR A 183 2.62 16.46 -37.95
C THR A 183 2.84 15.74 -36.63
N CYS A 184 1.88 15.82 -35.73
CA CYS A 184 1.92 15.19 -34.41
C CYS A 184 0.84 14.13 -34.23
N ASN A 185 0.66 13.61 -33.03
CA ASN A 185 -0.26 12.52 -32.71
C ASN A 185 0.05 11.25 -33.54
N LEU A 186 1.35 10.98 -33.73
CA LEU A 186 1.81 9.74 -34.33
C LEU A 186 1.67 8.59 -33.36
N ASN A 187 1.39 7.40 -33.90
CA ASN A 187 1.16 6.23 -33.05
C ASN A 187 2.47 5.45 -32.84
N ILE A 188 3.04 5.59 -31.64
CA ILE A 188 4.29 4.92 -31.25
C ILE A 188 4.18 3.39 -31.34
N ARG A 189 3.02 2.81 -30.98
CA ARG A 189 2.81 1.36 -31.06
C ARG A 189 2.91 0.87 -32.50
N THR A 190 2.27 1.57 -33.42
CA THR A 190 2.32 1.21 -34.84
C THR A 190 3.74 1.18 -35.37
N ASP A 191 4.52 2.22 -35.11
CA ASP A 191 5.86 2.35 -35.66
C ASP A 191 6.86 1.42 -34.96
N ALA A 192 6.80 1.29 -33.63
CA ALA A 192 7.65 0.39 -32.87
C ALA A 192 7.41 -1.08 -33.22
N LEU A 193 6.14 -1.51 -33.23
CA LEU A 193 5.79 -2.89 -33.59
C LEU A 193 6.13 -3.22 -35.05
N SER A 194 5.97 -2.24 -35.96
CA SER A 194 6.37 -2.41 -37.35
C SER A 194 7.87 -2.55 -37.52
N ALA A 195 8.66 -1.73 -36.81
CA ALA A 195 10.11 -1.82 -36.83
C ALA A 195 10.60 -3.19 -36.31
N TRP A 196 10.06 -3.61 -35.17
CA TRP A 196 10.37 -4.91 -34.58
C TRP A 196 9.99 -6.09 -35.50
N ARG A 197 8.75 -6.12 -36.04
CA ARG A 197 8.30 -7.20 -36.92
C ARG A 197 9.07 -7.26 -38.24
N ASN A 198 9.50 -6.12 -38.77
CA ASN A 198 10.34 -6.06 -39.96
C ASN A 198 11.74 -6.65 -39.73
N ASP A 199 12.27 -6.55 -38.51
CA ASP A 199 13.57 -7.10 -38.12
C ASP A 199 13.51 -8.61 -37.84
N VAL A 200 12.57 -9.05 -36.99
CA VAL A 200 12.53 -10.45 -36.52
C VAL A 200 11.63 -11.38 -37.34
N GLY A 201 10.76 -10.81 -38.15
CA GLY A 201 9.71 -11.53 -38.89
C GLY A 201 8.46 -11.83 -38.05
N ASN A 202 7.33 -12.03 -38.72
CA ASN A 202 6.04 -12.24 -38.05
C ASN A 202 6.01 -13.52 -37.22
N ASP A 203 6.59 -14.62 -37.73
CA ASP A 203 6.60 -15.91 -37.00
C ASP A 203 7.28 -15.79 -35.64
N THR A 204 8.38 -15.02 -35.55
CA THR A 204 9.08 -14.76 -34.29
C THR A 204 8.26 -13.83 -33.39
N ALA A 205 7.70 -12.77 -33.96
CA ALA A 205 6.92 -11.79 -33.21
C ALA A 205 5.63 -12.40 -32.64
N ASP A 206 4.95 -13.25 -33.41
CA ASP A 206 3.71 -13.91 -32.99
C ASP A 206 3.92 -15.02 -31.95
N ALA A 207 5.18 -15.38 -31.64
CA ALA A 207 5.51 -16.28 -30.54
C ALA A 207 5.44 -15.58 -29.15
N PHE A 208 5.39 -14.25 -29.13
CA PHE A 208 5.22 -13.48 -27.88
C PHE A 208 3.76 -13.17 -27.63
N GLU A 209 3.37 -13.30 -26.40
CA GLU A 209 2.02 -13.12 -25.92
C GLU A 209 1.67 -11.64 -25.76
N LEU A 210 2.60 -10.87 -25.20
CA LEU A 210 2.47 -9.43 -24.89
C LEU A 210 3.75 -8.68 -25.29
N VAL A 211 3.65 -7.36 -25.42
CA VAL A 211 4.77 -6.51 -25.80
C VAL A 211 4.86 -5.29 -24.90
N PHE A 212 6.03 -5.08 -24.31
CA PHE A 212 6.41 -3.81 -23.70
C PHE A 212 7.21 -2.98 -24.68
N ILE A 213 6.85 -1.71 -24.88
CA ILE A 213 7.57 -0.77 -25.71
C ILE A 213 8.25 0.26 -24.82
N LEU A 214 9.57 0.19 -24.73
CA LEU A 214 10.38 1.15 -23.97
C LEU A 214 10.86 2.27 -24.90
N SER A 215 10.44 3.49 -24.61
CA SER A 215 10.81 4.71 -25.30
C SER A 215 11.98 5.40 -24.64
N ALA A 216 12.89 5.94 -25.45
CA ALA A 216 13.97 6.82 -24.98
C ALA A 216 13.40 8.06 -24.27
N GLY A 217 14.05 8.46 -23.18
CA GLY A 217 13.68 9.61 -22.36
C GLY A 217 12.70 9.27 -21.24
N GLN A 218 12.27 10.32 -20.53
CA GLN A 218 11.34 10.19 -19.43
C GLN A 218 9.90 10.03 -19.92
N ASP A 219 9.06 9.38 -19.14
CA ASP A 219 7.61 9.47 -19.28
C ASP A 219 7.06 10.69 -18.52
N GLU A 220 5.85 11.14 -18.88
CA GLU A 220 5.25 12.32 -18.26
C GLU A 220 4.91 12.09 -16.78
N SER A 221 4.59 10.86 -16.38
CA SER A 221 4.24 10.53 -15.00
C SER A 221 5.40 10.71 -14.02
N SER A 222 6.64 10.60 -14.51
CA SER A 222 7.85 10.78 -13.69
C SER A 222 8.32 12.24 -13.59
N THR A 223 7.80 13.14 -14.42
CA THR A 223 8.18 14.57 -14.47
C THR A 223 7.03 15.47 -14.07
N TRP A 224 6.47 15.24 -12.95
CA TRP A 224 5.28 15.90 -12.45
C TRP A 224 5.49 17.36 -11.99
N GLN A 225 4.40 18.01 -11.58
CA GLN A 225 4.40 19.44 -11.24
C GLN A 225 5.34 19.76 -10.08
N GLU A 226 5.36 18.93 -9.03
CA GLU A 226 6.23 19.16 -7.87
C GLU A 226 7.70 19.22 -8.26
N PHE A 227 8.16 18.41 -9.22
CA PHE A 227 9.55 18.51 -9.69
C PHE A 227 9.89 19.93 -10.18
N GLY A 228 9.00 20.55 -10.94
CA GLY A 228 9.15 21.94 -11.39
C GLY A 228 9.27 22.90 -10.21
N GLU A 229 8.38 22.77 -9.23
CA GLU A 229 8.35 23.62 -8.02
C GLU A 229 9.50 23.33 -7.05
N MET A 230 10.03 22.11 -7.03
CA MET A 230 11.24 21.77 -6.27
C MET A 230 12.52 22.36 -6.88
N LYS A 231 12.54 22.58 -8.19
CA LYS A 231 13.72 22.98 -8.95
C LYS A 231 13.75 24.45 -9.30
N PHE A 232 12.60 25.08 -9.52
CA PHE A 232 12.46 26.45 -9.99
C PHE A 232 11.49 27.23 -9.08
N ASP A 233 11.74 28.53 -8.89
CA ASP A 233 10.87 29.40 -8.10
C ASP A 233 9.55 29.72 -8.81
N GLY A 234 9.55 29.66 -10.16
CA GLY A 234 8.37 29.89 -10.99
C GLY A 234 8.57 29.39 -12.43
N PRO A 235 7.49 29.32 -13.22
CA PRO A 235 7.57 28.93 -14.63
C PRO A 235 8.52 29.83 -15.45
N GLU A 236 8.69 31.07 -15.02
CA GLU A 236 9.58 32.04 -15.65
C GLU A 236 11.07 31.71 -15.49
N ASP A 237 11.42 30.89 -14.52
CA ASP A 237 12.80 30.47 -14.25
C ASP A 237 13.18 29.21 -15.05
N VAL A 238 12.20 28.51 -15.62
CA VAL A 238 12.44 27.31 -16.44
C VAL A 238 13.09 27.72 -17.76
N PRO A 239 14.27 27.16 -18.13
CA PRO A 239 14.91 27.43 -19.42
C PRO A 239 14.02 27.02 -20.61
N ASP A 240 14.13 27.77 -21.73
CA ASP A 240 13.30 27.55 -22.93
C ASP A 240 13.44 26.14 -23.55
N GLU A 241 14.55 25.43 -23.31
CA GLU A 241 14.74 24.05 -23.75
C GLU A 241 13.96 23.01 -22.93
N PHE A 242 13.56 23.35 -21.70
CA PHE A 242 12.86 22.44 -20.77
C PHE A 242 11.42 22.81 -20.49
N GLY A 243 11.07 24.06 -20.71
CA GLY A 243 9.71 24.56 -20.57
C GLY A 243 9.15 25.11 -21.87
N PRO A 244 7.85 25.43 -21.89
CA PRO A 244 7.28 26.19 -23.00
C PRO A 244 8.04 27.50 -23.18
N PRO A 245 8.47 27.86 -24.43
CA PRO A 245 9.24 29.07 -24.64
C PRO A 245 8.45 30.31 -24.21
N LYS A 246 9.11 31.23 -23.50
CA LYS A 246 8.49 32.48 -23.00
C LYS A 246 7.96 33.37 -24.13
N THR A 247 8.54 33.23 -25.33
CA THR A 247 8.09 33.93 -26.53
C THR A 247 6.76 33.46 -27.09
N GLY A 248 6.26 32.30 -26.64
CA GLY A 248 5.08 31.67 -27.21
C GLY A 248 5.22 31.23 -28.67
N ASN A 249 6.45 30.97 -29.13
CA ASN A 249 6.70 30.58 -30.52
C ASN A 249 6.25 29.14 -30.78
N THR A 250 5.11 29.00 -31.41
CA THR A 250 4.45 27.73 -31.75
C THR A 250 5.15 26.91 -32.83
N SER A 251 6.25 27.42 -33.40
CA SER A 251 7.07 26.69 -34.37
C SER A 251 8.21 25.90 -33.70
N LEU A 252 8.39 26.04 -32.38
CA LEU A 252 9.41 25.31 -31.63
C LEU A 252 8.84 23.99 -31.09
N PRO A 253 9.61 22.87 -31.14
CA PRO A 253 9.15 21.58 -30.66
C PRO A 253 8.74 21.55 -29.18
N ASN A 254 9.29 22.47 -28.38
CA ASN A 254 9.07 22.57 -26.94
C ASN A 254 8.07 23.70 -26.55
N TRP A 255 7.31 24.26 -27.48
CA TRP A 255 6.34 25.31 -27.13
C TRP A 255 5.14 24.80 -26.32
N ALA A 256 4.73 23.54 -26.51
CA ALA A 256 3.63 22.94 -25.82
C ALA A 256 4.05 22.38 -24.46
N ARG A 257 3.31 22.75 -23.43
CA ARG A 257 3.48 22.14 -22.10
C ARG A 257 2.85 20.77 -22.02
N THR A 258 3.35 19.95 -21.12
CA THR A 258 2.76 18.65 -20.81
C THR A 258 1.44 18.81 -20.06
N ARG A 259 0.60 17.78 -20.08
CA ARG A 259 -0.78 17.82 -19.59
C ARG A 259 -0.87 18.06 -18.07
N TYR A 260 -0.07 17.32 -17.28
CA TYR A 260 -0.08 17.39 -15.83
C TYR A 260 1.17 18.05 -15.24
N VAL A 261 2.14 18.39 -16.09
CA VAL A 261 3.42 19.00 -15.71
C VAL A 261 3.63 20.30 -16.47
N PRO A 262 2.89 21.37 -16.14
CA PRO A 262 2.85 22.59 -16.95
C PRO A 262 4.17 23.38 -16.97
N TRP A 263 5.12 23.03 -16.11
CA TRP A 263 6.45 23.63 -16.04
C TRP A 263 7.43 23.08 -17.08
N THR A 264 7.08 21.98 -17.73
CA THR A 264 7.93 21.31 -18.71
C THR A 264 7.23 21.17 -20.06
N SER A 265 7.98 20.93 -21.11
CA SER A 265 7.45 20.66 -22.44
C SER A 265 7.71 19.22 -22.86
N TRP A 266 6.93 18.72 -23.84
CA TRP A 266 7.09 17.37 -24.38
C TRP A 266 8.50 17.10 -24.92
N ALA A 267 9.13 18.08 -25.60
CA ALA A 267 10.46 17.89 -26.13
C ALA A 267 11.55 17.78 -25.05
N ALA A 268 11.34 18.39 -23.91
CA ALA A 268 12.30 18.43 -22.83
C ALA A 268 12.10 17.34 -21.79
N ALA A 269 10.88 17.11 -21.36
CA ALA A 269 10.57 16.28 -20.19
C ALA A 269 10.17 14.85 -20.54
N SER A 270 9.25 14.67 -21.46
CA SER A 270 8.66 13.37 -21.76
C SER A 270 8.28 13.21 -23.22
N THR A 271 8.20 11.97 -23.66
CA THR A 271 7.72 11.61 -24.99
C THR A 271 6.35 10.96 -24.98
N LEU A 272 5.93 10.44 -23.83
CA LEU A 272 4.68 9.71 -23.68
C LEU A 272 4.22 9.66 -22.22
N TRP A 273 2.98 9.29 -22.04
CA TRP A 273 2.42 8.83 -20.78
C TRP A 273 2.39 7.29 -20.80
N PRO A 274 2.79 6.57 -19.72
CA PRO A 274 2.64 5.12 -19.67
C PRO A 274 1.20 4.71 -19.96
N ASN A 275 1.03 3.72 -20.82
CA ASN A 275 -0.29 3.35 -21.31
C ASN A 275 -0.31 1.94 -21.87
N ALA A 276 -1.35 1.16 -21.58
CA ALA A 276 -1.54 -0.19 -22.07
C ALA A 276 -2.81 -0.32 -22.93
N GLY A 277 -2.79 -1.23 -23.88
CA GLY A 277 -3.92 -1.57 -24.74
C GLY A 277 -3.53 -2.40 -25.95
N GLY A 278 -4.46 -3.23 -26.42
CA GLY A 278 -4.26 -4.04 -27.63
C GLY A 278 -3.07 -5.01 -27.55
N GLY A 279 -2.79 -5.58 -26.37
CA GLY A 279 -1.71 -6.55 -26.17
C GLY A 279 -0.31 -5.92 -26.03
N SER A 280 -0.21 -4.59 -25.94
CA SER A 280 1.06 -3.91 -25.74
C SER A 280 0.94 -2.73 -24.76
N SER A 281 2.06 -2.37 -24.12
CA SER A 281 2.15 -1.18 -23.30
C SER A 281 3.34 -0.31 -23.70
N THR A 282 3.30 0.96 -23.32
CA THR A 282 4.37 1.93 -23.60
C THR A 282 4.89 2.53 -22.31
N GLN A 283 6.22 2.58 -22.12
CA GLN A 283 6.89 3.13 -20.96
C GLN A 283 8.09 3.98 -21.41
N GLY A 284 8.55 4.90 -20.53
CA GLY A 284 9.79 5.63 -20.72
C GLY A 284 10.96 4.97 -19.98
N GLU A 285 12.18 5.50 -20.16
CA GLU A 285 13.36 5.03 -19.41
C GLU A 285 13.28 5.29 -17.90
N SER A 286 12.43 6.20 -17.46
CA SER A 286 12.16 6.49 -16.05
C SER A 286 11.14 5.56 -15.41
N SER A 287 10.45 4.75 -16.21
CA SER A 287 9.50 3.76 -15.68
C SER A 287 10.23 2.64 -14.96
N GLY A 288 9.98 2.49 -13.67
CA GLY A 288 10.50 1.40 -12.86
C GLY A 288 9.68 0.10 -13.01
N MET A 289 10.14 -0.96 -12.38
CA MET A 289 9.52 -2.29 -12.41
C MET A 289 8.01 -2.22 -12.06
N ALA A 290 7.64 -1.39 -11.07
CA ALA A 290 6.26 -1.20 -10.67
C ALA A 290 5.35 -0.65 -11.78
N VAL A 291 5.86 0.25 -12.62
CA VAL A 291 5.09 0.78 -13.76
C VAL A 291 4.84 -0.32 -14.78
N TYR A 292 5.84 -1.18 -15.04
CA TYR A 292 5.65 -2.35 -15.92
C TYR A 292 4.66 -3.35 -15.34
N ALA A 293 4.66 -3.56 -14.01
CA ALA A 293 3.66 -4.41 -13.35
C ALA A 293 2.25 -3.83 -13.46
N HIS A 294 2.09 -2.52 -13.26
CA HIS A 294 0.84 -1.78 -13.44
C HIS A 294 0.29 -1.89 -14.87
N GLU A 295 1.14 -1.62 -15.87
CA GLU A 295 0.75 -1.71 -17.27
C GLU A 295 0.44 -3.15 -17.72
N LEU A 296 1.14 -4.15 -17.15
CA LEU A 296 0.81 -5.56 -17.37
C LEU A 296 -0.58 -5.90 -16.82
N SER A 297 -0.96 -5.32 -15.68
CA SER A 297 -2.28 -5.53 -15.09
C SER A 297 -3.39 -5.02 -16.01
N HIS A 298 -3.20 -3.87 -16.67
CA HIS A 298 -4.13 -3.40 -17.70
C HIS A 298 -4.26 -4.38 -18.88
N LEU A 299 -3.16 -5.05 -19.25
CA LEU A 299 -3.19 -6.07 -20.31
C LEU A 299 -3.91 -7.35 -19.88
N LEU A 300 -4.21 -7.48 -18.59
CA LEU A 300 -5.04 -8.54 -17.98
C LEU A 300 -6.48 -8.07 -17.68
N ASP A 301 -6.87 -6.91 -18.21
CA ASP A 301 -8.24 -6.39 -18.20
C ASP A 301 -8.70 -5.86 -16.84
N ILE A 302 -7.87 -5.03 -16.20
CA ILE A 302 -8.23 -4.25 -15.01
C ILE A 302 -8.00 -2.76 -15.26
N GLY A 303 -8.84 -1.90 -14.69
CA GLY A 303 -8.78 -0.45 -14.84
C GLY A 303 -7.85 0.24 -13.85
N ASP A 304 -7.64 1.55 -14.06
CA ASP A 304 -7.00 2.45 -13.09
C ASP A 304 -7.94 2.80 -11.94
N ASN A 305 -7.39 3.01 -10.74
CA ASN A 305 -8.14 3.45 -9.58
C ASN A 305 -7.46 4.61 -8.83
N TYR A 306 -7.23 5.74 -9.50
CA TYR A 306 -6.61 6.91 -8.88
C TYR A 306 -7.34 8.21 -9.22
N ASN A 307 -7.23 9.17 -8.29
CA ASN A 307 -7.71 10.53 -8.48
C ASN A 307 -6.69 11.37 -9.27
N ASN A 308 -7.11 12.57 -9.68
CA ASN A 308 -6.20 13.62 -10.09
C ASN A 308 -5.83 14.47 -8.86
N PRO A 309 -4.58 14.41 -8.35
CA PRO A 309 -4.17 15.15 -7.16
C PRO A 309 -4.13 16.67 -7.35
N TYR A 310 -4.19 17.16 -8.61
CA TYR A 310 -4.25 18.58 -8.99
C TYR A 310 -5.63 18.97 -9.52
N GLY A 311 -6.62 18.09 -9.36
CA GLY A 311 -8.00 18.32 -9.82
C GLY A 311 -8.67 19.53 -9.16
N THR A 312 -9.64 20.10 -9.85
CA THR A 312 -10.50 21.15 -9.29
C THR A 312 -11.96 20.78 -9.56
N PRO A 313 -12.75 20.51 -8.51
CA PRO A 313 -12.37 20.49 -7.11
C PRO A 313 -11.37 19.39 -6.77
N LEU A 314 -10.63 19.59 -5.67
CA LEU A 314 -9.72 18.60 -5.14
C LEU A 314 -10.51 17.39 -4.62
N ARG A 315 -10.05 16.17 -4.89
CA ARG A 315 -10.65 14.94 -4.40
C ARG A 315 -9.61 14.10 -3.66
N ARG A 316 -10.00 13.47 -2.56
CA ARG A 316 -9.16 12.54 -1.82
C ARG A 316 -8.70 11.38 -2.73
N ALA A 317 -7.51 10.87 -2.52
CA ALA A 317 -7.04 9.64 -3.15
C ALA A 317 -7.96 8.46 -2.82
N TYR A 318 -8.14 7.53 -3.77
CA TYR A 318 -9.10 6.44 -3.63
C TYR A 318 -8.55 5.29 -2.79
N THR A 319 -7.46 4.67 -3.27
CA THR A 319 -6.74 3.59 -2.58
C THR A 319 -5.28 3.96 -2.30
N GLY A 320 -4.77 5.01 -2.93
CA GLY A 320 -3.43 5.51 -2.68
C GLY A 320 -2.34 4.47 -2.90
N ILE A 321 -1.39 4.43 -1.99
CA ILE A 321 -0.23 3.53 -2.03
C ILE A 321 -0.59 2.07 -1.77
N TRP A 322 -1.79 1.80 -1.26
CA TRP A 322 -2.24 0.46 -0.88
C TRP A 322 -2.61 -0.45 -2.06
N SER A 323 -2.63 0.08 -3.28
CA SER A 323 -3.01 -0.65 -4.49
C SER A 323 -2.06 -0.41 -5.65
N MET A 324 -1.61 -1.49 -6.31
CA MET A 324 -0.86 -1.43 -7.58
C MET A 324 -1.63 -0.64 -8.65
N MET A 325 -2.95 -0.80 -8.73
CA MET A 325 -3.80 -0.10 -9.72
C MET A 325 -4.10 1.36 -9.33
N SER A 326 -3.40 1.88 -8.32
CA SER A 326 -3.41 3.28 -7.91
C SER A 326 -1.97 3.81 -7.82
N ARG A 327 -1.63 4.52 -6.73
CA ARG A 327 -0.30 5.09 -6.53
C ARG A 327 0.70 4.10 -5.93
N GLY A 328 0.28 2.87 -5.66
CA GLY A 328 1.18 1.76 -5.34
C GLY A 328 2.20 1.46 -6.44
N SER A 329 1.92 1.81 -7.70
CA SER A 329 2.88 1.78 -8.80
C SER A 329 4.05 2.77 -8.65
N PHE A 330 3.99 3.69 -7.67
CA PHE A 330 5.10 4.60 -7.33
C PHE A 330 5.92 4.13 -6.14
N ASN A 331 5.53 3.01 -5.53
CA ASN A 331 6.17 2.47 -4.33
C ASN A 331 7.63 2.05 -4.60
N GLY A 332 8.44 2.21 -3.56
CA GLY A 332 9.87 1.93 -3.54
C GLY A 332 10.59 2.85 -2.56
N PRO A 333 11.85 2.55 -2.21
CA PRO A 333 12.61 3.38 -1.29
C PRO A 333 12.78 4.81 -1.83
N GLY A 334 12.80 5.80 -0.92
CA GLY A 334 12.93 7.21 -1.27
C GLY A 334 11.66 7.85 -1.84
N GLY A 335 10.56 7.11 -1.87
CA GLY A 335 9.25 7.62 -2.20
C GLY A 335 9.11 8.24 -3.60
N PRO A 336 8.02 8.98 -3.83
CA PRO A 336 7.67 9.51 -5.14
C PRO A 336 8.66 10.55 -5.68
N HIS A 337 9.39 11.26 -4.82
CA HIS A 337 10.34 12.28 -5.23
C HIS A 337 11.61 11.74 -5.90
N THR A 338 11.78 10.41 -5.97
CA THR A 338 12.90 9.75 -6.65
C THR A 338 12.51 9.11 -7.99
N ARG A 339 11.25 9.06 -8.34
CA ARG A 339 10.76 8.35 -9.53
C ARG A 339 11.13 8.98 -10.89
N TRP A 340 11.66 10.21 -10.91
CA TRP A 340 12.20 10.78 -12.15
C TRP A 340 13.62 10.31 -12.50
N GLN A 341 14.23 9.48 -11.65
CA GLN A 341 15.56 8.93 -11.93
C GLN A 341 15.52 8.03 -13.17
N ILE A 342 16.59 8.08 -13.94
CA ILE A 342 16.82 7.16 -15.06
C ILE A 342 18.17 6.46 -14.86
N PRO A 343 18.15 5.13 -14.75
CA PRO A 343 16.96 4.30 -14.62
C PRO A 343 16.31 4.47 -13.25
N ALA A 344 15.05 4.02 -13.11
CA ALA A 344 14.34 4.04 -11.84
C ALA A 344 14.89 2.97 -10.88
N LEU A 345 15.72 3.41 -9.93
CA LEU A 345 16.41 2.55 -8.95
C LEU A 345 15.79 2.64 -7.54
N GLN A 346 14.83 3.52 -7.34
CA GLN A 346 14.18 3.82 -6.06
C GLN A 346 12.66 3.90 -6.26
N GLY A 347 12.03 5.05 -6.18
CA GLY A 347 10.60 5.20 -6.43
C GLY A 347 10.17 4.53 -7.73
N SER A 348 9.06 3.81 -7.72
CA SER A 348 8.56 2.91 -8.78
C SER A 348 9.42 1.67 -9.05
N SER A 349 10.40 1.36 -8.20
CA SER A 349 11.28 0.19 -8.39
C SER A 349 10.72 -1.11 -7.80
N MET A 350 9.72 -1.05 -6.90
CA MET A 350 9.09 -2.23 -6.28
C MET A 350 7.61 -2.37 -6.62
N GLY A 351 6.80 -1.37 -6.28
CA GLY A 351 5.34 -1.43 -6.38
C GLY A 351 4.69 -2.13 -5.18
N SER A 352 3.53 -1.64 -4.76
CA SER A 352 2.68 -2.34 -3.79
C SER A 352 1.98 -3.52 -4.45
N LEU A 353 1.59 -4.51 -3.65
CA LEU A 353 0.79 -5.64 -4.14
C LEU A 353 -0.62 -5.16 -4.59
N HIS A 354 -1.27 -5.99 -5.38
CA HIS A 354 -2.70 -5.81 -5.68
C HIS A 354 -3.53 -6.01 -4.42
N THR A 355 -4.64 -5.29 -4.33
CA THR A 355 -5.63 -5.47 -3.25
C THR A 355 -6.35 -6.82 -3.40
N LEU A 356 -7.06 -7.24 -2.36
CA LEU A 356 -7.88 -8.46 -2.38
C LEU A 356 -8.83 -8.50 -3.58
N ARG A 357 -9.47 -7.35 -3.88
CA ARG A 357 -10.36 -7.22 -5.03
C ARG A 357 -9.64 -7.50 -6.34
N ASP A 358 -8.51 -6.84 -6.53
CA ASP A 358 -7.77 -6.90 -7.78
C ASP A 358 -7.09 -8.26 -7.96
N LYS A 359 -6.53 -8.84 -6.89
CA LYS A 359 -5.99 -10.21 -6.90
C LYS A 359 -7.04 -11.24 -7.35
N TYR A 360 -8.26 -11.13 -6.83
CA TYR A 360 -9.33 -12.05 -7.20
C TYR A 360 -9.78 -11.84 -8.66
N GLN A 361 -9.95 -10.60 -9.12
CA GLN A 361 -10.34 -10.27 -10.50
C GLN A 361 -9.30 -10.75 -11.51
N LEU A 362 -8.01 -10.58 -11.21
CA LEU A 362 -6.90 -11.02 -12.05
C LEU A 362 -6.64 -12.53 -11.99
N GLY A 363 -7.27 -13.26 -11.06
CA GLY A 363 -7.06 -14.69 -10.85
C GLY A 363 -5.72 -15.00 -10.17
N LEU A 364 -5.14 -14.05 -9.44
CA LEU A 364 -3.92 -14.23 -8.65
C LEU A 364 -4.16 -15.08 -7.42
N ILE A 365 -5.36 -15.05 -6.88
CA ILE A 365 -5.84 -15.86 -5.76
C ILE A 365 -7.12 -16.60 -6.14
N GLU A 366 -7.48 -17.60 -5.36
CA GLU A 366 -8.67 -18.43 -5.59
C GLU A 366 -9.82 -18.06 -4.64
N ARG A 367 -11.01 -18.52 -4.97
CA ARG A 367 -12.20 -18.28 -4.14
C ARG A 367 -12.05 -18.75 -2.69
N PRO A 368 -11.42 -19.90 -2.38
CA PRO A 368 -11.24 -20.35 -1.00
C PRO A 368 -10.33 -19.47 -0.14
N ASP A 369 -9.48 -18.65 -0.77
CA ASP A 369 -8.59 -17.72 -0.05
C ASP A 369 -9.37 -16.54 0.57
N ILE A 370 -10.65 -16.42 0.26
CA ILE A 370 -11.53 -15.32 0.68
C ILE A 370 -12.76 -15.88 1.40
N LEU A 371 -13.07 -15.35 2.58
CA LEU A 371 -14.36 -15.59 3.24
C LEU A 371 -15.43 -14.70 2.60
N TRP A 372 -16.44 -15.33 1.99
CA TRP A 372 -17.55 -14.65 1.32
C TRP A 372 -18.77 -14.56 2.22
N LEU A 373 -19.14 -13.35 2.59
CA LEU A 373 -20.30 -13.04 3.42
C LEU A 373 -21.35 -12.26 2.62
N SER A 374 -22.62 -12.39 2.99
CA SER A 374 -23.69 -11.50 2.57
C SER A 374 -24.06 -10.60 3.74
N ARG A 375 -24.11 -9.28 3.51
CA ARG A 375 -24.58 -8.31 4.51
C ARG A 375 -25.98 -8.67 5.02
N GLU A 376 -26.87 -9.02 4.11
CA GLU A 376 -28.26 -9.35 4.43
C GLU A 376 -28.35 -10.63 5.29
N ALA A 377 -27.49 -11.60 4.99
CA ALA A 377 -27.42 -12.83 5.77
C ALA A 377 -26.83 -12.61 7.17
N LEU A 378 -25.89 -11.70 7.34
CA LEU A 378 -25.33 -11.34 8.66
C LEU A 378 -26.42 -10.85 9.63
N ALA A 379 -27.49 -10.23 9.15
CA ALA A 379 -28.60 -9.77 9.98
C ALA A 379 -29.31 -10.92 10.72
N THR A 380 -29.23 -12.14 10.23
CA THR A 380 -29.88 -13.34 10.79
C THR A 380 -28.92 -14.44 11.22
N SER A 381 -27.63 -14.36 10.83
CA SER A 381 -26.65 -15.39 11.15
C SER A 381 -25.74 -15.04 12.34
N GLY A 382 -25.62 -13.75 12.69
CA GLY A 382 -24.83 -13.29 13.82
C GLY A 382 -23.48 -12.68 13.40
N ILE A 383 -22.52 -12.75 14.31
CA ILE A 383 -21.19 -12.19 14.12
C ILE A 383 -20.26 -13.22 13.47
N ALA A 384 -19.57 -12.83 12.40
CA ALA A 384 -18.54 -13.65 11.76
C ALA A 384 -17.16 -13.23 12.28
N VAL A 385 -16.36 -14.21 12.70
CA VAL A 385 -14.99 -14.01 13.22
C VAL A 385 -14.02 -14.84 12.39
N ALA A 386 -12.95 -14.23 11.92
CA ALA A 386 -11.92 -14.90 11.11
C ALA A 386 -10.51 -14.35 11.40
N ASP A 387 -9.51 -15.22 11.20
CA ASP A 387 -8.11 -14.83 11.17
C ASP A 387 -7.68 -14.60 9.71
N LEU A 388 -7.08 -13.45 9.43
CA LEU A 388 -6.61 -13.06 8.11
C LEU A 388 -5.09 -12.96 8.09
N THR A 389 -4.46 -13.59 7.11
CA THR A 389 -3.02 -13.54 6.88
C THR A 389 -2.67 -12.38 5.94
N ALA A 390 -1.51 -11.74 6.18
CA ALA A 390 -1.01 -10.65 5.33
C ALA A 390 -0.94 -11.06 3.86
N ARG A 391 -1.42 -10.17 2.97
CA ARG A 391 -1.57 -10.39 1.53
C ARG A 391 -0.25 -10.63 0.77
N SER A 392 0.90 -10.38 1.41
CA SER A 392 2.24 -10.64 0.89
C SER A 392 2.68 -12.10 1.06
N VAL A 393 1.89 -12.94 1.71
CA VAL A 393 2.21 -14.34 2.01
C VAL A 393 1.06 -15.24 1.57
N ASP A 394 1.41 -16.43 1.05
CA ASP A 394 0.42 -17.47 0.77
C ASP A 394 -0.27 -17.91 2.08
N PRO A 395 -1.59 -17.74 2.21
CA PRO A 395 -2.31 -18.12 3.42
C PRO A 395 -2.40 -19.66 3.61
N GLY A 396 -2.05 -20.46 2.62
CA GLY A 396 -2.20 -21.91 2.64
C GLY A 396 -3.67 -22.33 2.80
N ASP A 397 -4.00 -23.04 3.89
CA ASP A 397 -5.40 -23.39 4.22
C ASP A 397 -6.15 -22.26 4.95
N GLY A 398 -5.52 -21.11 5.17
CA GLY A 398 -6.09 -19.93 5.84
C GLY A 398 -6.79 -18.96 4.88
N LEU A 399 -7.07 -17.76 5.37
CA LEU A 399 -7.73 -16.71 4.60
C LEU A 399 -6.78 -15.53 4.36
N MET A 400 -6.83 -14.98 3.16
CA MET A 400 -6.19 -13.70 2.82
C MET A 400 -7.10 -12.51 3.13
N GLY A 401 -8.41 -12.70 3.05
CA GLY A 401 -9.35 -11.62 3.31
C GLY A 401 -10.80 -12.04 3.46
N ILE A 402 -11.64 -11.05 3.71
CA ILE A 402 -13.10 -11.19 3.76
C ILE A 402 -13.70 -10.28 2.70
N ARG A 403 -14.69 -10.80 1.97
CA ARG A 403 -15.57 -10.01 1.10
C ARG A 403 -17.00 -10.07 1.60
N ILE A 404 -17.58 -8.90 1.85
CA ILE A 404 -18.98 -8.75 2.24
C ILE A 404 -19.76 -8.21 1.06
N ILE A 405 -20.58 -9.04 0.46
CA ILE A 405 -21.45 -8.67 -0.66
C ILE A 405 -22.66 -7.90 -0.12
N MET A 406 -22.98 -6.79 -0.74
CA MET A 406 -24.17 -5.98 -0.46
C MET A 406 -25.15 -6.09 -1.63
N ASP A 407 -26.45 -6.18 -1.35
CA ASP A 407 -27.49 -6.14 -2.38
C ASP A 407 -27.63 -4.74 -2.99
N SER A 408 -27.30 -3.71 -2.21
CA SER A 408 -27.28 -2.32 -2.61
C SER A 408 -26.46 -1.49 -1.62
N ASP A 409 -25.80 -0.47 -2.11
CA ASP A 409 -25.18 0.55 -1.26
C ASP A 409 -26.28 1.46 -0.68
N ARG A 410 -26.31 1.58 0.64
CA ARG A 410 -27.26 2.42 1.38
C ARG A 410 -26.64 3.73 1.86
N SER A 411 -25.39 4.00 1.46
CA SER A 411 -24.68 5.23 1.81
C SER A 411 -25.47 6.46 1.37
N PRO A 412 -25.47 7.54 2.15
CA PRO A 412 -26.08 8.80 1.73
C PRO A 412 -25.50 9.31 0.42
N ALA A 413 -26.34 9.82 -0.46
CA ALA A 413 -25.86 10.45 -1.68
C ALA A 413 -24.97 11.66 -1.34
N CYS A 414 -23.84 11.76 -1.99
CA CYS A 414 -22.91 12.89 -1.90
C CYS A 414 -22.54 13.39 -3.30
N ASP A 415 -22.00 14.60 -3.37
CA ASP A 415 -21.64 15.23 -4.65
C ASP A 415 -20.11 15.26 -4.85
N ILE A 416 -19.64 14.42 -5.75
CA ILE A 416 -18.21 14.33 -6.10
C ILE A 416 -17.63 15.63 -6.65
N GLN A 417 -18.47 16.61 -7.05
CA GLN A 417 -18.02 17.90 -7.59
C GLN A 417 -17.82 18.96 -6.50
N THR A 418 -18.39 18.75 -5.32
CA THR A 418 -18.36 19.75 -4.24
C THR A 418 -17.84 19.21 -2.91
N GLU A 419 -17.81 17.88 -2.75
CA GLU A 419 -17.42 17.20 -1.51
C GLU A 419 -16.16 16.34 -1.74
N PRO A 420 -14.97 16.80 -1.32
CA PRO A 420 -13.69 16.11 -1.57
C PRO A 420 -13.62 14.68 -1.04
N LEU A 421 -14.34 14.39 0.04
CA LEU A 421 -14.40 13.06 0.67
C LEU A 421 -15.53 12.17 0.13
N CYS A 422 -16.31 12.64 -0.85
CA CYS A 422 -17.38 11.85 -1.45
C CYS A 422 -16.80 10.66 -2.22
N ASP A 423 -17.18 9.45 -1.84
CA ASP A 423 -16.74 8.19 -2.46
C ASP A 423 -17.50 7.85 -3.77
N GLY A 424 -18.55 8.61 -4.09
CA GLY A 424 -19.36 8.46 -5.30
C GLY A 424 -20.47 7.43 -5.21
N GLY A 425 -20.52 6.63 -4.15
CA GLY A 425 -21.58 5.63 -3.91
C GLY A 425 -21.61 4.47 -4.90
N SER A 426 -22.67 3.69 -4.85
CA SER A 426 -22.92 2.51 -5.70
C SER A 426 -21.87 1.40 -5.51
N TRP A 427 -21.55 1.11 -4.27
CA TRP A 427 -20.62 0.07 -3.88
C TRP A 427 -21.32 -1.30 -3.81
N ASP A 428 -20.64 -2.33 -4.33
CA ASP A 428 -21.15 -3.70 -4.35
C ASP A 428 -20.70 -4.50 -3.13
N ASN A 429 -19.51 -4.20 -2.60
CA ASN A 429 -18.89 -4.98 -1.54
C ASN A 429 -18.10 -4.12 -0.55
N TYR A 430 -17.81 -4.72 0.62
CA TYR A 430 -16.67 -4.40 1.46
C TYR A 430 -15.61 -5.48 1.35
N ASP A 431 -14.36 -5.09 1.29
CA ASP A 431 -13.20 -5.97 1.36
C ASP A 431 -12.36 -5.63 2.60
N ILE A 432 -11.90 -6.68 3.30
CA ILE A 432 -11.01 -6.57 4.46
C ILE A 432 -9.79 -7.44 4.17
N GLU A 433 -8.62 -6.86 4.30
CA GLU A 433 -7.34 -7.54 4.08
C GLU A 433 -6.28 -7.04 5.06
N VAL A 434 -5.18 -7.78 5.20
CA VAL A 434 -4.05 -7.40 6.05
C VAL A 434 -2.88 -6.99 5.17
N VAL A 435 -2.34 -5.79 5.42
CA VAL A 435 -1.10 -5.31 4.82
C VAL A 435 0.03 -5.46 5.82
N ASP A 436 1.17 -5.96 5.39
CA ASP A 436 2.40 -6.00 6.17
C ASP A 436 3.56 -5.41 5.36
N ARG A 437 4.45 -4.67 6.02
CA ARG A 437 5.70 -4.20 5.40
C ARG A 437 6.63 -5.39 5.15
N MET A 438 6.30 -6.19 4.13
CA MET A 438 6.99 -7.42 3.74
C MET A 438 6.87 -7.64 2.23
N GLY A 439 7.92 -8.12 1.60
CA GLY A 439 7.96 -8.31 0.15
C GLY A 439 7.81 -7.01 -0.61
N SER A 440 6.99 -6.99 -1.64
CA SER A 440 6.68 -5.80 -2.44
C SER A 440 5.96 -4.71 -1.63
N ASP A 441 5.24 -5.06 -0.56
CA ASP A 441 4.65 -4.10 0.38
C ASP A 441 5.64 -3.55 1.43
N SER A 442 6.94 -3.91 1.40
CA SER A 442 7.94 -3.43 2.38
C SER A 442 8.00 -1.92 2.48
N PHE A 443 7.69 -1.21 1.41
CA PHE A 443 7.75 0.25 1.34
C PHE A 443 6.37 0.91 1.49
N THR A 444 5.35 0.18 1.92
CA THR A 444 4.09 0.78 2.35
C THR A 444 4.28 1.50 3.68
N PRO A 445 3.54 2.59 3.95
CA PRO A 445 3.79 3.40 5.14
C PRO A 445 3.55 2.67 6.45
N ASP A 446 2.65 1.69 6.49
CA ASP A 446 2.23 1.02 7.72
C ASP A 446 1.95 -0.48 7.50
N SER A 447 1.73 -1.22 8.60
CA SER A 447 1.23 -2.59 8.64
C SER A 447 -0.02 -2.64 9.52
N GLY A 448 -1.12 -3.20 9.02
CA GLY A 448 -2.40 -3.23 9.74
C GLY A 448 -3.52 -3.81 8.89
N VAL A 449 -4.77 -3.55 9.28
CA VAL A 449 -5.96 -4.01 8.58
C VAL A 449 -6.46 -2.92 7.63
N LEU A 450 -6.54 -3.24 6.35
CA LEU A 450 -7.10 -2.39 5.31
C LEU A 450 -8.57 -2.77 5.10
N ILE A 451 -9.46 -1.81 5.30
CA ILE A 451 -10.89 -1.92 4.98
C ILE A 451 -11.16 -1.05 3.76
N SER A 452 -11.84 -1.59 2.77
CA SER A 452 -12.23 -0.83 1.59
C SER A 452 -13.62 -1.18 1.09
N LYS A 453 -14.30 -0.23 0.45
CA LYS A 453 -15.46 -0.48 -0.41
C LYS A 453 -14.97 -0.86 -1.80
N SER A 454 -15.66 -1.77 -2.49
CA SER A 454 -15.30 -2.16 -3.86
C SER A 454 -16.52 -2.35 -4.77
N LYS A 455 -16.28 -2.15 -6.08
CA LYS A 455 -17.24 -2.44 -7.15
C LYS A 455 -16.81 -3.66 -7.93
N ASN A 456 -17.78 -4.38 -8.46
CA ASN A 456 -17.50 -5.52 -9.34
C ASN A 456 -16.94 -5.06 -10.70
N GLU A 457 -17.40 -3.90 -11.19
CA GLU A 457 -16.96 -3.29 -12.43
C GLU A 457 -15.90 -2.22 -12.18
N ASP A 458 -15.02 -1.96 -13.17
CA ASP A 458 -13.93 -0.97 -13.08
C ASP A 458 -14.42 0.47 -13.34
N ASN A 459 -15.56 0.84 -12.76
CA ASN A 459 -16.10 2.20 -12.81
C ASN A 459 -15.47 3.05 -11.71
N GLN A 460 -14.51 3.86 -12.07
CA GLN A 460 -13.67 4.65 -11.17
C GLN A 460 -14.45 5.72 -10.36
N PRO A 461 -14.28 5.82 -9.03
CA PRO A 461 -13.49 4.90 -8.21
C PRO A 461 -14.19 3.54 -8.09
N PHE A 462 -13.46 2.46 -8.33
CA PHE A 462 -13.97 1.11 -8.14
C PHE A 462 -13.49 0.45 -6.85
N GLN A 463 -12.58 1.10 -6.14
CA GLN A 463 -12.19 0.78 -4.78
C GLN A 463 -11.91 2.06 -4.00
N TRP A 464 -12.31 2.08 -2.73
CA TRP A 464 -12.19 3.23 -1.84
C TRP A 464 -11.79 2.77 -0.44
N VAL A 465 -10.61 3.19 -0.01
CA VAL A 465 -10.12 2.88 1.34
C VAL A 465 -10.94 3.62 2.39
N ILE A 466 -11.37 2.89 3.41
CA ILE A 466 -11.89 3.46 4.65
C ILE A 466 -10.68 3.90 5.47
N ASP A 467 -10.64 5.18 5.77
CA ASP A 467 -9.52 5.79 6.47
C ASP A 467 -9.80 5.79 7.97
N ALA A 468 -8.92 5.15 8.73
CA ALA A 468 -9.01 5.13 10.20
C ALA A 468 -8.78 6.53 10.79
N HIS A 469 -8.06 7.41 10.06
CA HIS A 469 -7.81 8.80 10.42
C HIS A 469 -8.18 9.73 9.25
N PRO A 470 -9.46 10.10 9.09
CA PRO A 470 -9.91 10.88 7.94
C PRO A 470 -9.43 12.34 7.93
N GLU A 471 -8.65 12.76 8.90
CA GLU A 471 -8.03 14.08 8.97
C GLU A 471 -6.74 14.14 8.16
N ASP A 472 -6.37 15.32 7.68
CA ASP A 472 -5.13 15.51 6.93
C ASP A 472 -3.89 15.32 7.82
N ILE A 473 -2.87 14.62 7.30
CA ILE A 473 -1.61 14.31 8.02
C ILE A 473 -0.77 15.56 8.37
N GLU A 474 -1.00 16.71 7.74
CA GLU A 474 -0.19 17.94 7.88
C GLU A 474 1.33 17.71 7.65
N LEU A 475 1.67 16.92 6.63
CA LEU A 475 3.05 16.60 6.28
C LEU A 475 3.62 17.61 5.29
N VAL A 476 4.87 18.05 5.53
CA VAL A 476 5.64 18.83 4.55
C VAL A 476 6.02 17.92 3.38
N ASP A 477 5.62 18.31 2.18
CA ASP A 477 5.96 17.62 0.95
C ASP A 477 7.40 17.96 0.54
N PHE A 478 7.68 19.23 0.25
CA PHE A 478 9.01 19.70 -0.08
C PHE A 478 9.19 21.19 0.24
N HIS A 479 10.43 21.65 0.15
CA HIS A 479 10.78 23.06 0.22
C HIS A 479 11.08 23.59 -1.18
N ARG A 480 10.42 24.68 -1.58
CA ARG A 480 10.73 25.39 -2.83
C ARG A 480 12.11 26.06 -2.77
N PRO A 481 12.75 26.39 -3.90
CA PRO A 481 14.05 27.04 -3.91
C PRO A 481 14.11 28.34 -3.10
N ASN A 482 13.00 29.11 -3.03
CA ASN A 482 12.88 30.33 -2.22
C ASN A 482 12.69 30.05 -0.71
N GLY A 483 12.69 28.78 -0.30
CA GLY A 483 12.51 28.35 1.09
C GLY A 483 11.06 28.28 1.58
N SER A 484 10.06 28.58 0.74
CA SER A 484 8.66 28.34 1.10
C SER A 484 8.34 26.85 1.12
N ILE A 485 7.34 26.50 1.94
CA ILE A 485 6.96 25.10 2.17
C ILE A 485 5.79 24.73 1.25
N ALA A 486 5.85 23.56 0.63
CA ALA A 486 4.72 22.87 0.05
C ALA A 486 4.25 21.80 1.03
N MET A 487 2.94 21.78 1.30
CA MET A 487 2.31 20.78 2.15
C MET A 487 1.64 19.72 1.29
N ILE A 488 1.65 18.47 1.75
CA ILE A 488 0.79 17.43 1.21
C ILE A 488 -0.66 17.86 1.35
N THR A 489 -1.46 17.68 0.30
CA THR A 489 -2.89 17.99 0.30
C THR A 489 -3.71 16.71 0.39
N MET A 490 -5.01 16.82 0.72
CA MET A 490 -5.91 15.65 0.75
C MET A 490 -6.03 14.93 -0.61
N GLY A 491 -5.66 15.57 -1.71
CA GLY A 491 -5.60 14.94 -3.03
C GLY A 491 -4.38 14.05 -3.21
N ASP A 492 -3.37 14.22 -2.39
CA ASP A 492 -2.17 13.39 -2.41
C ASP A 492 -2.44 12.04 -1.71
N TYR A 493 -1.97 10.97 -2.33
CA TYR A 493 -2.18 9.62 -1.80
C TYR A 493 -1.48 9.34 -0.48
N ARG A 494 -0.46 10.13 -0.11
CA ARG A 494 0.26 10.03 1.16
C ARG A 494 -0.59 10.47 2.36
N GLN A 495 -1.71 11.15 2.13
CA GLN A 495 -2.72 11.41 3.17
C GLN A 495 -3.36 10.13 3.72
N LEU A 496 -3.26 9.02 2.99
CA LEU A 496 -3.72 7.71 3.44
C LEU A 496 -2.64 6.89 4.16
N ALA A 497 -1.50 7.49 4.53
CA ALA A 497 -0.39 6.76 5.16
C ALA A 497 -0.75 6.14 6.51
N ASP A 498 -1.70 6.71 7.24
CA ASP A 498 -2.20 6.26 8.54
C ASP A 498 -3.60 5.63 8.50
N ALA A 499 -4.08 5.29 7.29
CA ALA A 499 -5.44 4.78 7.08
C ALA A 499 -5.72 3.37 7.63
N LEU A 500 -4.70 2.61 8.03
CA LEU A 500 -4.90 1.24 8.49
C LEU A 500 -5.45 1.18 9.92
N PHE A 501 -6.31 0.20 10.15
CA PHE A 501 -6.87 -0.11 11.48
C PHE A 501 -5.93 -1.02 12.28
N HIS A 502 -5.86 -0.79 13.59
CA HIS A 502 -5.00 -1.53 14.51
C HIS A 502 -5.79 -2.11 15.68
N ALA A 503 -5.33 -3.23 16.24
CA ALA A 503 -5.99 -3.86 17.38
C ALA A 503 -5.64 -3.16 18.70
N GLY A 504 -6.58 -3.18 19.64
CA GLY A 504 -6.40 -2.70 21.00
C GLY A 504 -6.56 -1.20 21.17
N THR A 505 -6.51 -0.77 22.43
CA THR A 505 -6.68 0.64 22.80
C THR A 505 -5.34 1.39 22.75
N ASN A 506 -5.42 2.71 22.53
CA ASN A 506 -4.24 3.60 22.51
C ASN A 506 -3.18 3.21 21.46
N SER A 507 -3.57 2.49 20.42
CA SER A 507 -2.68 2.10 19.33
C SER A 507 -2.17 3.29 18.50
N GLY A 508 -2.88 4.40 18.52
CA GLY A 508 -2.71 5.52 17.59
C GLY A 508 -3.59 5.37 16.35
N SER A 509 -4.41 4.33 16.26
CA SER A 509 -5.41 4.09 15.23
C SER A 509 -6.70 3.55 15.82
N GLU A 510 -7.74 3.42 15.00
CA GLU A 510 -9.03 2.85 15.39
C GLU A 510 -8.98 1.31 15.33
N PHE A 511 -9.72 0.67 16.24
CA PHE A 511 -9.86 -0.80 16.29
C PHE A 511 -11.26 -1.27 15.88
N GLU A 512 -12.11 -0.38 15.42
CA GLU A 512 -13.46 -0.67 14.92
C GLU A 512 -13.89 0.37 13.88
N PHE A 513 -14.76 -0.05 12.97
CA PHE A 513 -15.41 0.83 12.00
C PHE A 513 -16.91 0.51 11.93
N ILE A 514 -17.75 1.54 11.95
CA ILE A 514 -19.20 1.42 11.90
C ILE A 514 -19.72 2.12 10.66
N ASP A 515 -20.37 1.38 9.77
CA ASP A 515 -21.17 1.95 8.68
C ASP A 515 -22.66 1.78 9.03
N GLU A 516 -23.20 2.79 9.71
CA GLU A 516 -24.62 2.79 10.12
C GLU A 516 -25.58 2.71 8.93
N ALA A 517 -25.22 3.29 7.78
CA ALA A 517 -26.05 3.30 6.59
C ALA A 517 -26.19 1.91 5.97
N ASN A 518 -25.11 1.15 5.97
CA ASN A 518 -25.07 -0.22 5.46
C ASN A 518 -25.27 -1.28 6.54
N ASP A 519 -25.63 -0.90 7.77
CA ASP A 519 -25.85 -1.80 8.91
C ASP A 519 -24.67 -2.72 9.22
N LEU A 520 -23.43 -2.25 9.05
CA LEU A 520 -22.22 -3.05 9.26
C LEU A 520 -21.36 -2.49 10.38
N HIS A 521 -20.85 -3.39 11.24
CA HIS A 521 -19.87 -3.09 12.26
C HIS A 521 -18.68 -4.04 12.14
N PHE A 522 -17.49 -3.49 11.97
CA PHE A 522 -16.22 -4.17 11.78
C PHE A 522 -15.39 -4.02 13.05
N TYR A 523 -14.72 -5.10 13.46
CA TYR A 523 -13.88 -5.16 14.66
C TYR A 523 -12.50 -5.69 14.31
N ILE A 524 -11.46 -5.01 14.76
CA ILE A 524 -10.07 -5.46 14.72
C ILE A 524 -9.72 -5.91 16.14
N ILE A 525 -9.70 -7.23 16.36
CA ILE A 525 -9.74 -7.79 17.69
C ILE A 525 -8.35 -8.05 18.25
N ASP A 526 -7.49 -8.71 17.47
CA ASP A 526 -6.16 -9.08 17.95
C ASP A 526 -5.17 -9.16 16.79
N ARG A 527 -3.90 -8.99 17.10
CA ARG A 527 -2.78 -9.06 16.18
C ARG A 527 -1.87 -10.22 16.52
N HIS A 528 -1.46 -10.98 15.52
CA HIS A 528 -0.56 -12.11 15.70
C HIS A 528 0.63 -12.02 14.75
N ARG A 529 1.80 -12.46 15.21
CA ARG A 529 2.92 -12.81 14.36
C ARG A 529 3.36 -14.22 14.72
N ASN A 530 3.44 -15.10 13.73
CA ASN A 530 3.94 -16.45 13.95
C ASN A 530 5.47 -16.48 14.09
N ASP A 531 6.04 -17.65 14.33
CA ASP A 531 7.49 -17.85 14.50
C ASP A 531 8.31 -17.47 13.26
N ASP A 532 7.71 -17.48 12.08
CA ASP A 532 8.33 -17.06 10.82
C ASP A 532 8.18 -15.54 10.57
N GLY A 533 7.53 -14.80 11.48
CA GLY A 533 7.30 -13.37 11.37
C GLY A 533 6.09 -12.96 10.53
N VAL A 534 5.28 -13.89 10.05
CA VAL A 534 4.07 -13.60 9.26
C VAL A 534 3.00 -12.95 10.12
N LEU A 535 2.51 -11.81 9.68
CA LEU A 535 1.45 -11.04 10.33
C LEU A 535 0.08 -11.63 10.00
N SER A 536 -0.78 -11.70 11.01
CA SER A 536 -2.20 -11.97 10.86
C SER A 536 -3.02 -11.18 11.89
N TYR A 537 -4.28 -10.96 11.58
CA TYR A 537 -5.23 -10.31 12.48
C TYR A 537 -6.47 -11.16 12.65
N THR A 538 -6.98 -11.21 13.89
CA THR A 538 -8.34 -11.67 14.16
C THR A 538 -9.28 -10.49 13.96
N VAL A 539 -10.21 -10.61 13.02
CA VAL A 539 -11.22 -9.60 12.71
C VAL A 539 -12.61 -10.16 12.84
N ALA A 540 -13.60 -9.30 13.07
CA ALA A 540 -14.99 -9.71 13.06
C ALA A 540 -15.86 -8.70 12.33
N VAL A 541 -17.03 -9.16 11.86
CA VAL A 541 -18.06 -8.32 11.29
C VAL A 541 -19.44 -8.81 11.69
N ARG A 542 -20.35 -7.86 11.94
CA ARG A 542 -21.77 -8.16 12.19
C ARG A 542 -22.70 -7.13 11.54
N SER A 543 -23.96 -7.48 11.43
CA SER A 543 -25.02 -6.50 11.20
C SER A 543 -25.36 -5.75 12.49
N ILE A 544 -25.54 -4.42 12.42
CA ILE A 544 -25.92 -3.59 13.57
C ILE A 544 -27.39 -3.81 13.93
N GLY A 545 -28.26 -3.83 12.92
CA GLY A 545 -29.72 -3.92 13.08
C GLY A 545 -30.30 -5.34 13.05
N GLY A 546 -29.43 -6.36 12.97
CA GLY A 546 -29.86 -7.76 12.86
C GLY A 546 -30.30 -8.37 14.19
N GLU A 547 -31.20 -9.35 14.11
CA GLU A 547 -31.64 -10.14 15.28
C GLU A 547 -30.59 -11.19 15.70
N GLY A 548 -29.49 -11.33 14.89
CA GLY A 548 -28.49 -12.37 15.08
C GLY A 548 -28.97 -13.77 14.78
N GLY A 549 -28.15 -14.79 15.08
CA GLY A 549 -28.50 -16.19 14.94
C GLY A 549 -29.36 -16.71 16.10
N ALA A 550 -29.79 -17.97 16.01
CA ALA A 550 -30.53 -18.65 17.07
C ALA A 550 -29.66 -19.08 18.27
N SER A 551 -28.36 -18.73 18.28
CA SER A 551 -27.44 -19.04 19.36
C SER A 551 -27.84 -18.33 20.66
N VAL A 552 -27.65 -19.02 21.78
CA VAL A 552 -27.87 -18.42 23.11
C VAL A 552 -26.56 -17.83 23.58
N HIS A 553 -26.51 -16.51 23.69
CA HIS A 553 -25.33 -15.82 24.19
C HIS A 553 -25.29 -15.84 25.72
N ASP A 554 -24.12 -16.10 26.27
CA ASP A 554 -23.85 -16.02 27.71
C ASP A 554 -22.34 -15.83 27.94
N VAL A 555 -21.98 -15.18 29.06
CA VAL A 555 -20.60 -14.94 29.42
C VAL A 555 -20.40 -15.07 30.93
N SER A 556 -19.28 -15.66 31.33
CA SER A 556 -18.85 -15.66 32.73
C SER A 556 -17.41 -15.20 32.86
N LEU A 557 -17.11 -14.58 34.00
CA LEU A 557 -15.77 -14.16 34.36
C LEU A 557 -15.40 -14.80 35.73
N GLU A 558 -14.20 -15.36 35.80
CA GLU A 558 -13.64 -15.80 37.09
C GLU A 558 -12.96 -14.62 37.84
N GLU A 559 -12.78 -14.73 39.18
CA GLU A 559 -12.03 -13.73 39.93
C GLU A 559 -10.64 -13.52 39.33
N GLY A 560 -10.26 -12.24 39.16
CA GLY A 560 -9.01 -11.85 38.56
C GLY A 560 -7.80 -12.17 39.43
N GLN A 561 -6.72 -12.52 38.82
CA GLN A 561 -5.43 -12.80 39.44
C GLN A 561 -4.41 -11.75 39.04
N VAL A 562 -3.60 -11.30 40.03
CA VAL A 562 -2.49 -10.39 39.75
C VAL A 562 -1.36 -11.21 39.11
N THR A 563 -1.00 -10.85 37.90
CA THR A 563 0.17 -11.41 37.22
C THR A 563 1.37 -10.52 37.55
N ALA A 564 2.31 -11.05 38.32
CA ALA A 564 3.58 -10.37 38.55
C ALA A 564 4.40 -10.40 37.28
N LEU A 565 4.73 -9.23 36.73
CA LEU A 565 5.78 -9.13 35.71
C LEU A 565 7.11 -9.50 36.37
N GLU A 566 7.93 -10.31 35.72
CA GLU A 566 9.30 -10.53 36.13
C GLU A 566 9.98 -9.17 36.32
N GLN A 567 10.59 -8.96 37.50
CA GLN A 567 11.16 -7.67 37.89
C GLN A 567 12.23 -7.22 36.90
N ASN A 568 11.87 -6.31 36.07
CA ASN A 568 12.85 -5.47 35.40
C ASN A 568 12.90 -4.11 36.11
N THR A 569 13.99 -3.87 36.77
CA THR A 569 14.22 -2.98 37.91
C THR A 569 14.30 -1.49 37.59
N ALA A 570 13.63 -0.95 36.58
CA ALA A 570 13.91 0.44 36.22
C ALA A 570 12.72 1.39 36.12
N THR A 571 11.47 0.94 36.15
CA THR A 571 10.33 1.86 36.02
C THR A 571 9.12 1.39 36.82
N THR A 572 8.32 2.30 37.30
CA THR A 572 7.03 2.16 37.98
C THR A 572 5.95 1.58 37.06
N GLN A 573 6.08 0.35 36.61
CA GLN A 573 5.38 -0.12 35.44
C GLN A 573 4.05 -0.80 35.68
N GLY A 574 3.52 -0.76 36.84
CA GLY A 574 2.24 -1.36 37.12
C GLY A 574 2.27 -2.90 37.14
N VAL A 575 1.11 -3.48 37.28
CA VAL A 575 0.86 -4.93 37.23
C VAL A 575 -0.30 -5.20 36.29
N SER A 576 -0.49 -6.44 35.86
CA SER A 576 -1.64 -6.87 35.11
C SER A 576 -2.58 -7.71 35.97
N CYS A 577 -3.87 -7.43 35.94
CA CYS A 577 -4.92 -8.35 36.40
C CYS A 577 -5.34 -9.20 35.21
N SER A 578 -5.29 -10.52 35.32
CA SER A 578 -5.78 -11.48 34.35
C SER A 578 -7.09 -12.11 34.82
N PHE A 579 -8.08 -12.19 33.92
CA PHE A 579 -9.40 -12.74 34.15
C PHE A 579 -9.68 -13.83 33.12
N GLN A 580 -10.22 -14.98 33.59
CA GLN A 580 -10.71 -16.02 32.69
C GLN A 580 -12.12 -15.67 32.24
N LEU A 581 -12.27 -15.37 30.96
CA LEU A 581 -13.56 -15.11 30.30
C LEU A 581 -13.99 -16.39 29.59
N SER A 582 -15.16 -16.91 29.95
CA SER A 582 -15.75 -18.08 29.30
C SER A 582 -16.97 -17.66 28.48
N ASN A 583 -16.99 -18.03 27.21
CA ASN A 583 -18.22 -18.01 26.42
C ASN A 583 -19.04 -19.23 26.85
N SER A 584 -19.97 -19.04 27.82
CA SER A 584 -20.84 -20.09 28.38
C SER A 584 -22.15 -20.28 27.60
N GLY A 585 -22.31 -19.58 26.49
CA GLY A 585 -23.43 -19.68 25.61
C GLY A 585 -23.54 -21.04 24.88
N ALA A 586 -24.59 -21.21 24.11
CA ALA A 586 -24.84 -22.41 23.31
C ALA A 586 -24.94 -22.04 21.83
N TYR A 587 -24.03 -22.58 21.04
CA TYR A 587 -24.04 -22.40 19.58
C TYR A 587 -25.18 -23.18 18.95
N VAL A 588 -25.95 -22.51 18.10
CA VAL A 588 -26.91 -23.12 17.20
C VAL A 588 -26.46 -22.85 15.78
N ALA A 589 -26.03 -23.92 15.09
CA ALA A 589 -25.57 -23.77 13.71
C ALA A 589 -26.69 -23.19 12.84
N VAL A 590 -26.36 -22.18 12.07
CA VAL A 590 -27.26 -21.60 11.07
C VAL A 590 -27.35 -22.60 9.92
N ASP A 591 -28.58 -22.93 9.50
CA ASP A 591 -28.77 -23.74 8.29
C ASP A 591 -28.25 -22.92 7.08
N PRO A 592 -27.29 -23.42 6.31
CA PRO A 592 -26.76 -22.70 5.15
C PRO A 592 -27.85 -22.29 4.13
N ASN A 593 -28.96 -23.05 4.07
CA ASN A 593 -30.08 -22.71 3.20
C ASN A 593 -30.93 -21.54 3.73
N ASP A 594 -30.92 -21.32 5.05
CA ASP A 594 -31.67 -20.24 5.69
C ASP A 594 -30.85 -18.96 5.79
N ALA A 595 -29.52 -19.06 6.00
CA ALA A 595 -28.62 -17.91 6.15
C ALA A 595 -28.32 -17.17 4.85
N GLN A 596 -28.43 -17.85 3.70
CA GLN A 596 -28.22 -17.27 2.37
C GLN A 596 -26.84 -16.60 2.16
N HIS A 597 -25.80 -17.03 2.89
CA HIS A 597 -24.43 -16.69 2.54
C HIS A 597 -24.03 -17.41 1.24
N PRO A 598 -23.06 -16.84 0.47
CA PRO A 598 -22.60 -17.45 -0.78
C PRO A 598 -22.04 -18.88 -0.63
N GLU A 599 -21.65 -19.26 0.59
CA GLU A 599 -21.06 -20.54 0.94
C GLU A 599 -21.35 -20.88 2.42
N ASP A 600 -20.94 -22.09 2.88
CA ASP A 600 -21.05 -22.47 4.28
C ASP A 600 -20.02 -21.72 5.14
N VAL A 601 -20.51 -20.78 5.94
CA VAL A 601 -19.70 -19.95 6.84
C VAL A 601 -19.87 -20.34 8.32
N SER A 602 -20.47 -21.49 8.61
CA SER A 602 -20.81 -21.94 9.99
C SER A 602 -19.60 -21.93 10.92
N ALA A 603 -18.41 -22.25 10.41
CA ALA A 603 -17.18 -22.28 11.20
C ALA A 603 -16.78 -20.89 11.71
N PHE A 604 -17.15 -19.83 11.00
CA PHE A 604 -16.85 -18.44 11.33
C PHE A 604 -17.91 -17.77 12.20
N LEU A 605 -19.08 -18.39 12.34
CA LEU A 605 -20.22 -17.92 13.15
C LEU A 605 -20.24 -18.54 14.55
N ALA A 606 -19.31 -19.45 14.87
CA ALA A 606 -19.28 -20.19 16.13
C ALA A 606 -18.55 -19.46 17.26
N SER A 607 -18.53 -18.13 17.23
CA SER A 607 -17.88 -17.28 18.23
C SER A 607 -18.77 -16.13 18.64
N ASP A 608 -18.43 -15.49 19.75
CA ASP A 608 -18.96 -14.17 20.11
C ASP A 608 -17.80 -13.21 20.35
N VAL A 609 -18.06 -11.91 20.26
CA VAL A 609 -17.14 -10.84 20.61
C VAL A 609 -17.64 -10.17 21.88
N TYR A 610 -16.74 -9.94 22.83
CA TYR A 610 -17.03 -9.30 24.10
C TYR A 610 -16.29 -7.99 24.21
N ARG A 611 -17.03 -6.92 24.49
CA ARG A 611 -16.48 -5.61 24.82
C ARG A 611 -16.10 -5.56 26.30
N LEU A 612 -14.88 -5.16 26.54
CA LEU A 612 -14.31 -5.08 27.88
C LEU A 612 -14.24 -3.63 28.38
N SER A 613 -14.58 -3.44 29.64
CA SER A 613 -14.35 -2.18 30.36
C SER A 613 -13.89 -2.45 31.78
N ALA A 614 -13.07 -1.58 32.35
CA ALA A 614 -12.55 -1.76 33.70
C ALA A 614 -12.67 -0.48 34.51
N GLU A 615 -12.94 -0.67 35.83
CA GLU A 615 -12.97 0.40 36.81
C GLU A 615 -12.09 0.02 38.02
N VAL A 616 -11.58 1.01 38.78
CA VAL A 616 -10.80 0.78 39.97
C VAL A 616 -11.33 1.58 41.13
N GLU A 617 -11.52 0.89 42.28
CA GLU A 617 -11.82 1.49 43.58
C GLU A 617 -10.55 1.55 44.40
N GLY A 618 -10.00 2.74 44.61
CA GLY A 618 -8.77 3.01 45.38
C GLY A 618 -8.18 4.37 45.00
N ALA A 619 -7.95 5.23 46.00
CA ALA A 619 -7.39 6.55 45.75
C ALA A 619 -5.96 6.42 45.18
N GLY A 620 -5.68 7.14 44.08
CA GLY A 620 -4.38 7.17 43.42
C GLY A 620 -4.06 5.95 42.55
N TRP A 621 -5.03 5.04 42.33
CA TRP A 621 -4.90 3.93 41.38
C TRP A 621 -5.52 4.27 40.03
N ARG A 622 -4.99 3.68 38.97
CA ARG A 622 -5.52 3.78 37.60
C ARG A 622 -5.55 2.41 36.94
N VAL A 623 -6.48 2.25 36.02
CA VAL A 623 -6.60 1.03 35.21
C VAL A 623 -6.74 1.40 33.74
N GLU A 624 -6.36 0.45 32.88
CA GLU A 624 -6.53 0.51 31.43
C GLU A 624 -6.76 -0.91 30.90
N VAL A 625 -7.66 -1.04 29.94
CA VAL A 625 -7.87 -2.29 29.23
C VAL A 625 -7.05 -2.21 27.94
N PRO A 626 -5.93 -2.91 27.79
CA PRO A 626 -5.06 -2.80 26.62
C PRO A 626 -5.73 -3.30 25.34
N ASN A 627 -6.69 -4.22 25.47
CA ASN A 627 -7.55 -4.65 24.39
C ASN A 627 -9.02 -4.59 24.81
N ALA A 628 -9.77 -3.65 24.23
CA ALA A 628 -11.19 -3.47 24.53
C ALA A 628 -12.09 -4.57 23.97
N LEU A 629 -11.56 -5.46 23.12
CA LEU A 629 -12.29 -6.55 22.49
C LEU A 629 -11.62 -7.89 22.77
N VAL A 630 -12.42 -8.91 22.99
CA VAL A 630 -11.95 -10.30 23.02
C VAL A 630 -12.99 -11.18 22.33
N THR A 631 -12.54 -12.14 21.53
CA THR A 631 -13.43 -13.14 20.95
C THR A 631 -13.20 -14.51 21.54
N ALA A 632 -14.27 -15.28 21.72
CA ALA A 632 -14.23 -16.66 22.17
C ALA A 632 -15.29 -17.50 21.44
N LYS A 633 -14.91 -18.70 21.01
CA LYS A 633 -15.85 -19.69 20.51
C LYS A 633 -16.79 -20.14 21.64
N PHE A 634 -18.00 -20.57 21.29
CA PHE A 634 -18.92 -21.13 22.26
C PHE A 634 -18.26 -22.32 23.01
N GLY A 635 -18.21 -22.22 24.35
CA GLY A 635 -17.54 -23.17 25.21
C GLY A 635 -16.03 -22.92 25.40
N GLU A 636 -15.46 -21.91 24.77
CA GLU A 636 -14.04 -21.57 24.92
C GLU A 636 -13.82 -20.62 26.11
N VAL A 637 -12.59 -20.69 26.67
CA VAL A 637 -12.11 -19.78 27.69
C VAL A 637 -10.95 -18.96 27.13
N LYS A 638 -11.03 -17.65 27.26
CA LYS A 638 -9.95 -16.70 26.91
C LYS A 638 -9.50 -15.93 28.14
N THR A 639 -8.26 -15.45 28.12
CA THR A 639 -7.75 -14.59 29.18
C THR A 639 -7.88 -13.11 28.75
N ALA A 640 -8.58 -12.33 29.57
CA ALA A 640 -8.68 -10.88 29.44
C ALA A 640 -7.71 -10.20 30.43
N PHE A 641 -7.09 -9.11 30.04
CA PHE A 641 -6.10 -8.40 30.83
C PHE A 641 -6.53 -6.97 31.13
N VAL A 642 -6.20 -6.51 32.34
CA VAL A 642 -6.35 -5.11 32.76
C VAL A 642 -5.01 -4.62 33.32
N SER A 643 -4.46 -3.57 32.74
CA SER A 643 -3.28 -2.89 33.29
C SER A 643 -3.65 -2.07 34.51
N VAL A 644 -2.87 -2.18 35.56
CA VAL A 644 -3.14 -1.52 36.86
C VAL A 644 -1.88 -0.80 37.33
N GLY A 645 -2.00 0.48 37.66
CA GLY A 645 -0.90 1.29 38.15
C GLY A 645 -1.31 2.09 39.38
N ALA A 646 -0.32 2.39 40.25
CA ALA A 646 -0.51 3.17 41.46
C ALA A 646 0.43 4.39 41.48
N SER A 647 -0.08 5.56 41.88
CA SER A 647 0.76 6.71 42.19
C SER A 647 1.50 6.51 43.53
N ALA A 648 2.53 7.32 43.78
CA ALA A 648 3.32 7.20 45.02
C ALA A 648 2.49 7.37 46.29
N ASP A 649 1.46 8.17 46.25
CA ASP A 649 0.52 8.50 47.34
C ASP A 649 -0.78 7.68 47.29
N ALA A 650 -0.86 6.67 46.41
CA ALA A 650 -2.04 5.81 46.32
C ALA A 650 -2.30 5.03 47.63
N ALA A 651 -3.56 4.65 47.84
CA ALA A 651 -3.96 3.76 48.94
C ALA A 651 -3.20 2.42 48.87
N ASP A 652 -3.02 1.73 50.02
CA ASP A 652 -2.24 0.49 50.12
C ASP A 652 -2.82 -0.65 49.26
N ALA A 653 -4.11 -0.60 48.95
CA ALA A 653 -4.78 -1.59 48.12
C ALA A 653 -5.92 -0.97 47.31
N ALA A 654 -6.29 -1.64 46.24
CA ALA A 654 -7.43 -1.30 45.40
C ALA A 654 -8.17 -2.55 44.89
N VAL A 655 -9.37 -2.35 44.43
CA VAL A 655 -10.18 -3.38 43.75
C VAL A 655 -10.41 -2.95 42.31
N VAL A 656 -9.99 -3.77 41.39
CA VAL A 656 -10.23 -3.62 39.94
C VAL A 656 -11.47 -4.46 39.60
N THR A 657 -12.45 -3.86 38.92
CA THR A 657 -13.63 -4.57 38.43
C THR A 657 -13.56 -4.57 36.90
N LEU A 658 -13.49 -5.76 36.29
CA LEU A 658 -13.65 -5.95 34.85
C LEU A 658 -15.11 -6.27 34.54
N LYS A 659 -15.65 -5.65 33.51
CA LYS A 659 -16.93 -5.99 32.89
C LYS A 659 -16.69 -6.45 31.45
N ALA A 660 -17.30 -7.59 31.09
CA ALA A 660 -17.39 -8.08 29.72
C ALA A 660 -18.86 -8.06 29.28
N THR A 661 -19.13 -7.51 28.10
CA THR A 661 -20.49 -7.41 27.51
C THR A 661 -20.46 -8.03 26.12
N SER A 662 -21.39 -8.92 25.81
CA SER A 662 -21.54 -9.52 24.49
C SER A 662 -21.90 -8.44 23.43
N GLU A 663 -21.22 -8.45 22.31
CA GLU A 663 -21.56 -7.60 21.16
C GLU A 663 -22.77 -8.15 20.39
N SER A 664 -23.04 -9.45 20.47
CA SER A 664 -24.21 -10.07 19.87
C SER A 664 -25.49 -9.81 20.68
N ASP A 665 -25.41 -9.79 22.01
CA ASP A 665 -26.52 -9.47 22.91
C ASP A 665 -26.03 -8.54 24.03
N PRO A 666 -26.17 -7.21 23.91
CA PRO A 666 -25.73 -6.26 24.92
C PRO A 666 -26.41 -6.39 26.30
N SER A 667 -27.49 -7.18 26.42
CA SER A 667 -28.11 -7.49 27.71
C SER A 667 -27.32 -8.56 28.50
N VAL A 668 -26.44 -9.30 27.84
CA VAL A 668 -25.59 -10.33 28.40
C VAL A 668 -24.26 -9.72 28.82
N ALA A 669 -23.99 -9.71 30.11
CA ALA A 669 -22.74 -9.18 30.65
C ALA A 669 -22.35 -9.90 31.95
N ALA A 670 -21.03 -9.99 32.19
CA ALA A 670 -20.45 -10.50 33.44
C ALA A 670 -19.49 -9.48 34.04
N THR A 671 -19.31 -9.54 35.34
CA THR A 671 -18.31 -8.74 36.08
C THR A 671 -17.52 -9.63 37.03
N ALA A 672 -16.24 -9.35 37.17
CA ALA A 672 -15.37 -9.99 38.17
C ALA A 672 -14.38 -8.98 38.75
N GLN A 673 -13.81 -9.32 39.92
CA GLN A 673 -12.91 -8.43 40.66
C GLN A 673 -11.51 -9.03 40.77
N CYS A 674 -10.51 -8.15 40.75
CA CYS A 674 -9.12 -8.44 41.05
C CYS A 674 -8.64 -7.51 42.16
N LYS A 675 -8.03 -8.06 43.21
CA LYS A 675 -7.51 -7.27 44.32
C LYS A 675 -6.02 -7.03 44.13
N VAL A 676 -5.63 -5.78 44.15
CA VAL A 676 -4.24 -5.35 44.00
C VAL A 676 -3.76 -4.63 45.25
N SER A 677 -2.49 -4.73 45.54
CA SER A 677 -1.85 -4.04 46.67
C SER A 677 -0.52 -3.44 46.22
N LYS A 678 -0.11 -2.34 46.86
CA LYS A 678 1.26 -1.84 46.74
C LYS A 678 2.26 -2.92 47.20
N ALA A 679 3.40 -3.01 46.52
CA ALA A 679 4.50 -3.91 46.86
C ALA A 679 5.20 -3.44 48.13
#